data_59c4cd57c85d40bc8f2d561cde7f4dbb
#
_entry.id   59c4cd57c85d40bc8f2d561cde7f4dbb
#
_cell.length_a   1.000
_cell.length_b   1.000
_cell.length_c   1.000
_cell.angle_alpha   90.00
_cell.angle_beta   90.00
_cell.angle_gamma   90.00
#
_symmetry.space_group_name_H-M   'P 1'
#
loop_
_entity.id
_entity.type
_entity.pdbx_description
1 polymer ?
#
loop_
_entity_poly.entity_id
_entity_poly.type
_entity_poly.pdbx_seq_one_letter_code
_entity_poly.pdbx_strand_id
1 'polypeptide(L)'
;MDHLINIDNGGTLTDICVLNGTRVIRTKTLTTPHDLSQCVFDGLKKASRMLYGKEDVLSLLLATNYVRYSTTLGTNALVERKGPRIGLLLGGCLSAESLQYDVRSRDLYEALIGARVQLLENQLSGDVLDNAAVQAVNALGAVGANRIVVAFAGTGTALAEGRIKRTLLRAFPPHLLGALPILYTHELVDDDDPVRRTWSAIFNAFLHPAMERFLYNTEHKLRNYHTRNPLLIFRNDGHSARVAKTVAIKTYSSGPRGGMEGAKALAANYGFKHLISMDIGGTTTDFGAVDNYVVRATRRGLIEGVATSFPLCDVMSSGVGGSSIIRAENGQITVGPQSVGSAPGPACFGLGGTEATITDAFLLMGLLDPASYFGGELKIDLDRARSAIRARVGKPLGLTDEKAAAAMELAWVNKVAGELRQFAAISADTTLAAFGGAGPFAVCQVAEAAGIGQVIIPGLAAVFSAYGIGFSDIGHEYSAPLLRNDAQGLAACRDSLLERARRGMFAEGASLDECLTEELLNVSTATGERSILLTDRRLPPGISPDSRLSLSMTVVKPVAHATITGRFGGVTHPAVQHSLRSTWVSGSMQPLPLHLMEGQSAGAKAHGPAVLEEAFFTCRIDPGWQFEINDNSDILLSRA
;
A
#
# COMPACT_ATOMS: atom_id res chain seq x y z
N MET A 1 -7.78 14.92 -25.42
CA MET A 1 -8.07 14.58 -24.02
C MET A 1 -6.79 13.99 -23.43
N ASP A 2 -6.36 14.51 -22.30
CA ASP A 2 -5.12 14.02 -21.68
C ASP A 2 -5.43 12.78 -20.86
N HIS A 3 -4.72 11.67 -21.14
CA HIS A 3 -4.86 10.44 -20.37
C HIS A 3 -4.15 10.56 -19.03
N LEU A 4 -4.66 9.85 -18.03
CA LEU A 4 -3.97 9.60 -16.75
C LEU A 4 -3.69 8.10 -16.66
N ILE A 5 -2.46 7.72 -16.40
CA ILE A 5 -2.06 6.33 -16.25
C ILE A 5 -1.65 6.12 -14.80
N ASN A 6 -2.29 5.16 -14.13
CA ASN A 6 -1.97 4.76 -12.77
C ASN A 6 -1.57 3.28 -12.77
N ILE A 7 -0.46 2.98 -12.15
CA ILE A 7 0.15 1.64 -12.13
C ILE A 7 0.38 1.23 -10.68
N ASP A 8 -0.20 0.11 -10.29
CA ASP A 8 0.11 -0.55 -9.02
C ASP A 8 0.85 -1.85 -9.28
N ASN A 9 2.11 -1.86 -8.90
CA ASN A 9 2.97 -3.01 -9.09
C ASN A 9 2.99 -3.87 -7.81
N GLY A 10 2.12 -4.87 -7.78
CA GLY A 10 2.08 -5.87 -6.74
C GLY A 10 3.14 -6.97 -6.90
N GLY A 11 3.28 -7.84 -5.90
CA GLY A 11 4.22 -8.95 -5.93
C GLY A 11 3.92 -10.02 -7.00
N THR A 12 2.65 -10.22 -7.34
CA THR A 12 2.16 -11.25 -8.27
C THR A 12 1.67 -10.66 -9.58
N LEU A 13 0.87 -9.61 -9.50
CA LEU A 13 0.23 -8.93 -10.63
C LEU A 13 0.58 -7.45 -10.60
N THR A 14 0.68 -6.88 -11.79
CA THR A 14 0.79 -5.43 -12.00
C THR A 14 -0.50 -4.95 -12.63
N ASP A 15 -1.17 -4.05 -11.92
CA ASP A 15 -2.45 -3.47 -12.29
C ASP A 15 -2.26 -2.11 -12.95
N ILE A 16 -2.94 -1.88 -14.06
CA ILE A 16 -2.86 -0.61 -14.79
C ILE A 16 -4.26 -0.08 -15.06
N CYS A 17 -4.49 1.16 -14.66
CA CYS A 17 -5.66 1.95 -15.00
C CYS A 17 -5.29 3.09 -15.93
N VAL A 18 -5.95 3.21 -17.08
CA VAL A 18 -5.85 4.35 -17.99
C VAL A 18 -7.18 5.07 -18.01
N LEU A 19 -7.17 6.33 -17.54
CA LEU A 19 -8.35 7.18 -17.56
C LEU A 19 -8.32 8.06 -18.80
N ASN A 20 -9.42 8.04 -19.56
CA ASN A 20 -9.64 8.88 -20.74
C ASN A 20 -11.00 9.57 -20.60
N GLY A 21 -11.02 10.72 -19.97
CA GLY A 21 -12.27 11.38 -19.56
C GLY A 21 -13.05 10.49 -18.58
N THR A 22 -14.27 10.11 -18.94
CA THR A 22 -15.12 9.22 -18.15
C THR A 22 -14.84 7.71 -18.39
N ARG A 23 -14.10 7.38 -19.45
CA ARG A 23 -13.77 5.98 -19.77
C ARG A 23 -12.54 5.54 -19.00
N VAL A 24 -12.64 4.42 -18.29
CA VAL A 24 -11.52 3.76 -17.61
C VAL A 24 -11.20 2.46 -18.32
N ILE A 25 -9.95 2.33 -18.75
CA ILE A 25 -9.40 1.09 -19.30
C ILE A 25 -8.54 0.46 -18.21
N ARG A 26 -8.74 -0.81 -17.97
CA ARG A 26 -8.02 -1.58 -16.96
C ARG A 26 -7.34 -2.79 -17.58
N THR A 27 -6.12 -3.04 -17.18
CA THR A 27 -5.38 -4.24 -17.59
C THR A 27 -4.60 -4.81 -16.41
N LYS A 28 -4.33 -6.10 -16.49
CA LYS A 28 -3.48 -6.82 -15.56
C LYS A 28 -2.38 -7.55 -16.32
N THR A 29 -1.18 -7.59 -15.73
CA THR A 29 -0.06 -8.38 -16.24
C THR A 29 0.62 -9.11 -15.10
N LEU A 30 1.24 -10.25 -15.38
CA LEU A 30 2.09 -10.91 -14.39
C LEU A 30 3.29 -10.01 -14.08
N THR A 31 3.57 -9.83 -12.80
CA THR A 31 4.75 -9.10 -12.37
C THR A 31 6.02 -9.86 -12.75
N THR A 32 7.00 -9.16 -13.31
CA THR A 32 8.31 -9.69 -13.72
C THR A 32 9.38 -9.27 -12.70
N PRO A 33 9.65 -10.05 -11.63
CA PRO A 33 10.50 -9.61 -10.50
C PRO A 33 11.94 -9.26 -10.88
N HIS A 34 12.45 -9.84 -11.96
CA HIS A 34 13.82 -9.58 -12.48
C HIS A 34 13.93 -8.26 -13.25
N ASP A 35 12.85 -7.79 -13.89
CA ASP A 35 12.73 -6.49 -14.55
C ASP A 35 11.28 -6.00 -14.51
N LEU A 36 10.94 -5.27 -13.47
CA LEU A 36 9.59 -4.71 -13.28
C LEU A 36 9.18 -3.74 -14.38
N SER A 37 10.14 -3.16 -15.13
CA SER A 37 9.79 -2.31 -16.26
C SER A 37 9.14 -3.10 -17.41
N GLN A 38 9.41 -4.40 -17.52
CA GLN A 38 8.83 -5.25 -18.56
C GLN A 38 7.32 -5.38 -18.36
N CYS A 39 6.85 -5.78 -17.17
CA CYS A 39 5.41 -5.93 -16.90
C CYS A 39 4.65 -4.60 -17.05
N VAL A 40 5.28 -3.46 -16.72
CA VAL A 40 4.70 -2.14 -16.97
C VAL A 40 4.45 -1.93 -18.47
N PHE A 41 5.46 -2.14 -19.31
CA PHE A 41 5.31 -1.93 -20.75
C PHE A 41 4.38 -2.95 -21.41
N ASP A 42 4.36 -4.20 -20.94
CA ASP A 42 3.41 -5.21 -21.42
C ASP A 42 1.96 -4.83 -21.10
N GLY A 43 1.72 -4.26 -19.91
CA GLY A 43 0.41 -3.72 -19.55
C GLY A 43 0.04 -2.47 -20.37
N LEU A 44 0.98 -1.56 -20.65
CA LEU A 44 0.74 -0.40 -21.52
C LEU A 44 0.42 -0.83 -22.97
N LYS A 45 1.06 -1.89 -23.48
CA LYS A 45 0.72 -2.48 -24.78
C LYS A 45 -0.72 -3.01 -24.79
N LYS A 46 -1.12 -3.77 -23.75
CA LYS A 46 -2.50 -4.25 -23.60
C LYS A 46 -3.48 -3.07 -23.55
N ALA A 47 -3.21 -2.06 -22.73
CA ALA A 47 -4.05 -0.86 -22.62
C ALA A 47 -4.19 -0.12 -23.95
N SER A 48 -3.09 0.05 -24.68
CA SER A 48 -3.12 0.70 -26.01
C SER A 48 -3.95 -0.06 -27.03
N ARG A 49 -3.88 -1.41 -27.04
CA ARG A 49 -4.75 -2.24 -27.90
C ARG A 49 -6.23 -2.07 -27.56
N MET A 50 -6.58 -2.01 -26.25
CA MET A 50 -7.97 -1.79 -25.82
C MET A 50 -8.48 -0.38 -26.18
N LEU A 51 -7.60 0.62 -26.19
CA LEU A 51 -7.95 2.00 -26.47
C LEU A 51 -8.05 2.28 -27.97
N TYR A 52 -7.08 1.78 -28.75
CA TYR A 52 -6.89 2.12 -30.16
C TYR A 52 -7.20 0.98 -31.13
N GLY A 53 -7.51 -0.23 -30.64
CA GLY A 53 -7.69 -1.43 -31.45
C GLY A 53 -6.38 -2.04 -32.00
N LYS A 54 -5.23 -1.42 -31.70
CA LYS A 54 -3.88 -1.86 -32.10
C LYS A 54 -2.86 -1.53 -30.99
N GLU A 55 -1.71 -2.18 -31.02
CA GLU A 55 -0.60 -1.86 -30.13
C GLU A 55 0.04 -0.53 -30.59
N ASP A 56 -0.14 0.51 -29.77
CA ASP A 56 0.39 1.85 -30.04
C ASP A 56 0.72 2.57 -28.71
N VAL A 57 1.77 2.09 -28.05
CA VAL A 57 2.24 2.64 -26.77
C VAL A 57 2.72 4.09 -26.93
N LEU A 58 3.29 4.42 -28.10
CA LEU A 58 3.77 5.78 -28.37
C LEU A 58 2.61 6.79 -28.34
N SER A 59 1.53 6.52 -29.08
CA SER A 59 0.35 7.40 -29.09
C SER A 59 -0.30 7.49 -27.71
N LEU A 60 -0.35 6.37 -26.96
CA LEU A 60 -0.86 6.36 -25.59
C LEU A 60 -0.04 7.30 -24.68
N LEU A 61 1.29 7.19 -24.68
CA LEU A 61 2.15 7.97 -23.81
C LEU A 61 2.24 9.45 -24.23
N LEU A 62 2.21 9.77 -25.53
CA LEU A 62 2.14 11.15 -26.02
C LEU A 62 0.84 11.85 -25.62
N ALA A 63 -0.27 11.12 -25.54
CA ALA A 63 -1.55 11.63 -25.07
C ALA A 63 -1.70 11.64 -23.55
N THR A 64 -0.70 11.12 -22.81
CA THR A 64 -0.75 11.00 -21.35
C THR A 64 -0.23 12.26 -20.67
N ASN A 65 -1.02 12.79 -19.73
CA ASN A 65 -0.60 13.91 -18.90
C ASN A 65 0.31 13.43 -17.75
N TYR A 66 -0.16 12.47 -16.94
CA TYR A 66 0.63 11.93 -15.82
C TYR A 66 0.65 10.40 -15.83
N VAL A 67 1.80 9.86 -15.50
CA VAL A 67 1.97 8.45 -15.14
C VAL A 67 2.30 8.39 -13.65
N ARG A 68 1.43 7.77 -12.85
CA ARG A 68 1.63 7.53 -11.41
C ARG A 68 1.94 6.06 -11.18
N TYR A 69 2.85 5.80 -10.26
CA TYR A 69 3.34 4.45 -10.02
C TYR A 69 3.48 4.16 -8.52
N SER A 70 2.91 3.06 -8.05
CA SER A 70 3.18 2.47 -6.74
C SER A 70 3.87 1.11 -6.89
N THR A 71 4.52 0.64 -5.82
CA THR A 71 5.25 -0.62 -5.86
C THR A 71 5.37 -1.27 -4.49
N THR A 72 5.27 -2.59 -4.46
CA THR A 72 5.57 -3.42 -3.28
C THR A 72 7.04 -3.84 -3.20
N LEU A 73 7.90 -3.37 -4.12
CA LEU A 73 9.32 -3.77 -4.18
C LEU A 73 10.05 -3.53 -2.85
N GLY A 74 9.82 -2.36 -2.24
CA GLY A 74 10.42 -2.02 -0.95
C GLY A 74 9.92 -2.91 0.18
N THR A 75 8.63 -3.15 0.24
CA THR A 75 8.01 -4.05 1.25
C THR A 75 8.59 -5.46 1.12
N ASN A 76 8.62 -6.01 -0.09
CA ASN A 76 9.16 -7.34 -0.34
C ASN A 76 10.65 -7.45 0.01
N ALA A 77 11.45 -6.43 -0.33
CA ALA A 77 12.88 -6.41 0.01
C ALA A 77 13.12 -6.50 1.52
N LEU A 78 12.30 -5.81 2.33
CA LEU A 78 12.37 -5.87 3.79
C LEU A 78 11.91 -7.22 4.34
N VAL A 79 10.79 -7.75 3.87
CA VAL A 79 10.27 -9.06 4.31
C VAL A 79 11.25 -10.18 3.98
N GLU A 80 11.84 -10.16 2.79
CA GLU A 80 12.81 -11.16 2.34
C GLU A 80 14.24 -10.92 2.86
N ARG A 81 14.48 -9.80 3.58
CA ARG A 81 15.82 -9.37 4.06
C ARG A 81 16.84 -9.27 2.92
N LYS A 82 16.41 -8.98 1.70
CA LYS A 82 17.26 -8.85 0.51
C LYS A 82 17.58 -7.39 0.23
N GLY A 83 18.80 -6.97 0.54
CA GLY A 83 19.23 -5.58 0.34
C GLY A 83 20.70 -5.36 0.66
N PRO A 84 21.13 -4.08 0.71
CA PRO A 84 22.49 -3.71 1.03
C PRO A 84 22.83 -4.06 2.49
N ARG A 85 24.13 -4.26 2.75
CA ARG A 85 24.68 -4.42 4.08
C ARG A 85 24.92 -3.04 4.68
N ILE A 86 24.12 -2.67 5.68
CA ILE A 86 24.20 -1.36 6.31
C ILE A 86 25.29 -1.35 7.37
N GLY A 87 26.18 -0.35 7.31
CA GLY A 87 27.11 -0.01 8.39
C GLY A 87 26.55 1.17 9.20
N LEU A 88 26.72 1.15 10.53
CA LEU A 88 26.34 2.25 11.40
C LEU A 88 27.56 2.95 11.96
N LEU A 89 27.58 4.28 11.86
CA LEU A 89 28.49 5.16 12.54
C LEU A 89 27.70 5.95 13.58
N LEU A 90 27.82 5.57 14.84
CA LEU A 90 27.04 6.15 15.95
C LEU A 90 27.87 7.12 16.77
N GLY A 91 27.25 8.18 17.25
CA GLY A 91 27.87 9.18 18.11
C GLY A 91 26.90 9.76 19.13
N GLY A 92 27.41 10.57 20.07
CA GLY A 92 26.64 11.04 21.18
C GLY A 92 26.32 9.90 22.16
N CYS A 93 25.14 9.90 22.77
CA CYS A 93 24.69 8.86 23.68
C CYS A 93 24.01 7.68 22.98
N LEU A 94 24.13 7.56 21.66
CA LEU A 94 23.49 6.50 20.90
C LEU A 94 24.36 5.24 20.87
N SER A 95 23.79 4.12 21.21
CA SER A 95 24.47 2.84 21.22
C SER A 95 23.73 1.79 20.39
N ALA A 96 24.41 0.70 20.03
CA ALA A 96 23.80 -0.41 19.31
C ALA A 96 22.66 -1.07 20.12
N GLU A 97 22.80 -1.14 21.44
CA GLU A 97 21.80 -1.69 22.35
C GLU A 97 20.52 -0.88 22.35
N SER A 98 20.62 0.46 22.24
CA SER A 98 19.46 1.33 22.21
C SER A 98 18.56 1.11 20.97
N LEU A 99 19.13 0.57 19.90
CA LEU A 99 18.39 0.20 18.67
C LEU A 99 17.74 -1.19 18.76
N GLN A 100 18.06 -1.99 19.80
CA GLN A 100 17.62 -3.37 19.98
C GLN A 100 16.67 -3.50 21.19
N TYR A 101 15.70 -2.61 21.30
CA TYR A 101 14.87 -2.44 22.50
C TYR A 101 13.82 -3.54 22.71
N ASP A 102 13.50 -4.33 21.68
CA ASP A 102 12.60 -5.48 21.75
C ASP A 102 13.06 -6.63 20.82
N VAL A 103 12.30 -7.72 20.78
CA VAL A 103 12.64 -8.89 19.95
C VAL A 103 12.65 -8.53 18.46
N ARG A 104 11.67 -7.74 17.98
CA ARG A 104 11.54 -7.39 16.56
C ARG A 104 12.67 -6.47 16.10
N SER A 105 12.98 -5.45 16.88
CA SER A 105 14.09 -4.54 16.59
C SER A 105 15.43 -5.26 16.60
N ARG A 106 15.62 -6.27 17.50
CA ARG A 106 16.82 -7.09 17.55
C ARG A 106 16.97 -7.96 16.31
N ASP A 107 15.91 -8.67 15.90
CA ASP A 107 15.92 -9.53 14.72
C ASP A 107 16.23 -8.71 13.44
N LEU A 108 15.65 -7.53 13.33
CA LEU A 108 15.93 -6.61 12.22
C LEU A 108 17.36 -6.07 12.26
N TYR A 109 17.85 -5.71 13.46
CA TYR A 109 19.22 -5.23 13.63
C TYR A 109 20.23 -6.28 13.17
N GLU A 110 20.08 -7.51 13.61
CA GLU A 110 20.95 -8.61 13.19
C GLU A 110 20.90 -8.86 11.68
N ALA A 111 19.72 -8.81 11.08
CA ALA A 111 19.54 -9.05 9.66
C ALA A 111 20.15 -7.94 8.80
N LEU A 112 19.95 -6.66 9.15
CA LEU A 112 20.31 -5.52 8.32
C LEU A 112 21.72 -4.99 8.63
N ILE A 113 22.17 -5.09 9.88
CA ILE A 113 23.40 -4.45 10.41
C ILE A 113 24.38 -5.49 10.95
N GLY A 114 23.94 -6.33 11.91
CA GLY A 114 24.80 -7.29 12.60
C GLY A 114 25.97 -6.59 13.31
N ALA A 115 27.18 -7.07 13.08
CA ALA A 115 28.41 -6.51 13.68
C ALA A 115 28.97 -5.25 12.96
N ARG A 116 28.29 -4.71 11.96
CA ARG A 116 28.78 -3.55 11.17
C ARG A 116 28.44 -2.24 11.87
N VAL A 117 29.02 -2.01 13.05
CA VAL A 117 28.84 -0.78 13.83
C VAL A 117 30.18 -0.23 14.31
N GLN A 118 30.32 1.09 14.27
CA GLN A 118 31.43 1.84 14.84
C GLN A 118 30.89 2.98 15.71
N LEU A 119 31.54 3.21 16.84
CA LEU A 119 31.16 4.25 17.78
C LEU A 119 32.20 5.38 17.72
N LEU A 120 31.74 6.62 17.66
CA LEU A 120 32.57 7.79 17.86
C LEU A 120 32.43 8.25 19.32
N GLU A 121 33.55 8.27 20.03
CA GLU A 121 33.58 8.68 21.43
C GLU A 121 33.21 10.15 21.59
N ASN A 122 32.39 10.47 22.60
CA ASN A 122 31.85 11.81 22.85
C ASN A 122 32.93 12.86 23.16
N GLN A 123 34.11 12.42 23.59
CA GLN A 123 35.19 13.33 24.01
C GLN A 123 36.05 13.78 22.81
N LEU A 124 35.89 13.17 21.65
CA LEU A 124 36.68 13.50 20.46
C LEU A 124 36.25 14.85 19.89
N SER A 125 37.24 15.67 19.53
CA SER A 125 37.03 16.98 18.92
C SER A 125 38.13 17.29 17.91
N GLY A 126 37.94 18.34 17.09
CA GLY A 126 38.94 18.77 16.12
C GLY A 126 39.34 17.65 15.14
N ASP A 127 40.60 17.65 14.75
CA ASP A 127 41.15 16.70 13.78
C ASP A 127 41.12 15.25 14.27
N VAL A 128 41.12 15.03 15.60
CA VAL A 128 41.03 13.68 16.18
C VAL A 128 39.68 13.05 15.86
N LEU A 129 38.59 13.80 16.01
CA LEU A 129 37.24 13.35 15.62
C LEU A 129 37.16 13.09 14.11
N ASP A 130 37.72 13.98 13.31
CA ASP A 130 37.71 13.87 11.84
C ASP A 130 38.46 12.62 11.38
N ASN A 131 39.64 12.33 11.95
CA ASN A 131 40.42 11.13 11.68
C ASN A 131 39.68 9.86 12.14
N ALA A 132 39.08 9.88 13.34
CA ALA A 132 38.32 8.75 13.86
C ALA A 132 37.12 8.42 12.97
N ALA A 133 36.40 9.41 12.46
CA ALA A 133 35.30 9.22 11.52
C ALA A 133 35.73 8.56 10.21
N VAL A 134 36.88 8.99 9.64
CA VAL A 134 37.45 8.40 8.42
C VAL A 134 37.87 6.95 8.66
N GLN A 135 38.54 6.66 9.79
CA GLN A 135 38.94 5.30 10.16
C GLN A 135 37.72 4.39 10.37
N ALA A 136 36.67 4.90 11.01
CA ALA A 136 35.43 4.15 11.23
C ALA A 136 34.75 3.77 9.91
N VAL A 137 34.68 4.67 8.95
CA VAL A 137 34.13 4.39 7.61
C VAL A 137 34.95 3.32 6.88
N ASN A 138 36.29 3.40 6.95
CA ASN A 138 37.16 2.38 6.37
C ASN A 138 36.96 1.00 7.05
N ALA A 139 36.84 0.99 8.38
CA ALA A 139 36.59 -0.26 9.14
C ALA A 139 35.24 -0.87 8.76
N LEU A 140 34.18 -0.05 8.63
CA LEU A 140 32.86 -0.52 8.17
C LEU A 140 32.91 -1.10 6.76
N GLY A 141 33.63 -0.45 5.85
CA GLY A 141 33.85 -0.97 4.48
C GLY A 141 34.61 -2.28 4.49
N ALA A 142 35.64 -2.42 5.33
CA ALA A 142 36.43 -3.63 5.46
C ALA A 142 35.63 -4.85 5.95
N VAL A 143 34.62 -4.65 6.80
CA VAL A 143 33.68 -5.70 7.23
C VAL A 143 32.48 -5.86 6.29
N GLY A 144 32.54 -5.25 5.10
CA GLY A 144 31.60 -5.47 4.02
C GLY A 144 30.35 -4.60 4.06
N ALA A 145 30.32 -3.50 4.80
CA ALA A 145 29.29 -2.50 4.64
C ALA A 145 29.39 -1.88 3.23
N ASN A 146 28.27 -1.77 2.55
CA ASN A 146 28.20 -1.13 1.24
C ASN A 146 27.31 0.12 1.22
N ARG A 147 26.73 0.47 2.34
CA ARG A 147 26.07 1.74 2.66
C ARG A 147 26.27 2.06 4.13
N ILE A 148 26.39 3.34 4.46
CA ILE A 148 26.64 3.78 5.83
C ILE A 148 25.55 4.76 6.26
N VAL A 149 25.07 4.59 7.49
CA VAL A 149 24.20 5.54 8.17
C VAL A 149 24.99 6.17 9.32
N VAL A 150 25.04 7.50 9.34
CA VAL A 150 25.63 8.29 10.41
C VAL A 150 24.52 8.83 11.28
N ALA A 151 24.55 8.52 12.56
CA ALA A 151 23.52 8.88 13.52
C ALA A 151 24.12 9.37 14.85
N PHE A 152 23.66 10.50 15.33
CA PHE A 152 24.06 11.08 16.61
C PHE A 152 22.84 11.26 17.53
N ALA A 153 23.06 11.16 18.84
CA ALA A 153 22.09 11.53 19.87
C ALA A 153 22.60 12.72 20.68
N GLY A 154 21.67 13.49 21.25
CA GLY A 154 21.97 14.65 22.11
C GLY A 154 21.60 15.97 21.46
N THR A 155 21.99 17.06 22.12
CA THR A 155 21.76 18.42 21.63
C THR A 155 22.70 18.76 20.47
N GLY A 156 22.19 19.45 19.43
CA GLY A 156 23.02 19.86 18.30
C GLY A 156 23.37 18.75 17.31
N THR A 157 22.59 17.68 17.25
CA THR A 157 22.79 16.52 16.35
C THR A 157 23.05 16.93 14.90
N ALA A 158 22.26 17.86 14.35
CA ALA A 158 22.44 18.33 12.98
C ALA A 158 23.81 19.01 12.74
N LEU A 159 24.34 19.73 13.72
CA LEU A 159 25.67 20.34 13.66
C LEU A 159 26.76 19.27 13.72
N ALA A 160 26.61 18.29 14.62
CA ALA A 160 27.56 17.19 14.76
C ALA A 160 27.63 16.34 13.48
N GLU A 161 26.50 15.85 13.00
CA GLU A 161 26.41 15.09 11.75
C GLU A 161 26.88 15.92 10.54
N GLY A 162 26.54 17.22 10.49
CA GLY A 162 26.98 18.13 9.43
C GLY A 162 28.49 18.37 9.42
N ARG A 163 29.16 18.33 10.58
CA ARG A 163 30.61 18.34 10.68
C ARG A 163 31.20 17.05 10.09
N ILE A 164 30.74 15.90 10.57
CA ILE A 164 31.18 14.60 10.08
C ILE A 164 30.96 14.49 8.56
N LYS A 165 29.82 14.98 8.06
CA LYS A 165 29.56 15.03 6.62
C LYS A 165 30.64 15.78 5.83
N ARG A 166 31.04 16.97 6.29
CA ARG A 166 32.09 17.75 5.60
C ARG A 166 33.42 17.01 5.57
N THR A 167 33.77 16.33 6.66
CA THR A 167 34.99 15.53 6.76
C THR A 167 34.94 14.33 5.82
N LEU A 168 33.85 13.55 5.86
CA LEU A 168 33.69 12.36 5.06
C LEU A 168 33.56 12.66 3.55
N LEU A 169 32.94 13.79 3.17
CA LEU A 169 32.88 14.21 1.77
C LEU A 169 34.25 14.57 1.20
N ARG A 170 35.20 15.04 2.03
CA ARG A 170 36.59 15.29 1.61
C ARG A 170 37.38 13.99 1.47
N ALA A 171 37.18 13.05 2.42
CA ALA A 171 37.90 11.78 2.43
C ALA A 171 37.34 10.77 1.40
N PHE A 172 36.05 10.75 1.18
CA PHE A 172 35.32 9.84 0.31
C PHE A 172 34.42 10.61 -0.67
N PRO A 173 34.99 11.35 -1.64
CA PRO A 173 34.18 12.11 -2.60
C PRO A 173 33.29 11.18 -3.43
N PRO A 174 31.97 11.50 -3.60
CA PRO A 174 31.00 10.62 -4.26
C PRO A 174 31.33 10.30 -5.74
N HIS A 175 32.17 11.11 -6.40
CA HIS A 175 32.57 10.91 -7.78
C HIS A 175 33.68 9.87 -7.97
N LEU A 176 34.28 9.39 -6.89
CA LEU A 176 35.32 8.35 -6.98
C LEU A 176 34.70 6.96 -7.05
N LEU A 177 35.25 6.10 -7.89
CA LEU A 177 34.84 4.70 -7.97
C LEU A 177 35.09 4.02 -6.63
N GLY A 178 34.06 3.32 -6.12
CA GLY A 178 34.11 2.64 -4.84
C GLY A 178 33.78 3.52 -3.63
N ALA A 179 33.39 4.78 -3.82
CA ALA A 179 32.87 5.60 -2.74
C ALA A 179 31.60 4.98 -2.17
N LEU A 180 31.57 4.81 -0.83
CA LEU A 180 30.40 4.28 -0.13
C LEU A 180 29.33 5.37 0.01
N PRO A 181 28.06 5.11 -0.35
CA PRO A 181 26.96 6.04 -0.06
C PRO A 181 26.78 6.19 1.44
N ILE A 182 26.80 7.43 1.93
CA ILE A 182 26.65 7.77 3.34
C ILE A 182 25.39 8.62 3.52
N LEU A 183 24.49 8.19 4.41
CA LEU A 183 23.27 8.90 4.78
C LEU A 183 23.40 9.47 6.20
N TYR A 184 23.02 10.73 6.36
CA TYR A 184 23.01 11.42 7.65
C TYR A 184 21.58 11.55 8.13
N THR A 185 21.31 11.16 9.39
CA THR A 185 19.93 11.04 9.88
C THR A 185 19.18 12.37 9.87
N HIS A 186 19.84 13.49 10.21
CA HIS A 186 19.25 14.83 10.23
C HIS A 186 18.82 15.36 8.84
N GLU A 187 19.36 14.78 7.76
CA GLU A 187 18.98 15.17 6.39
C GLU A 187 17.71 14.46 5.91
N LEU A 188 17.42 13.32 6.52
CA LEU A 188 16.25 12.52 6.15
C LEU A 188 14.99 13.00 6.85
N VAL A 189 15.10 13.27 8.15
CA VAL A 189 13.95 13.61 8.98
C VAL A 189 14.39 14.43 10.20
N ASP A 190 13.51 15.33 10.59
CA ASP A 190 13.68 16.19 11.75
C ASP A 190 12.84 15.61 12.92
N ASP A 191 13.42 14.68 13.67
CA ASP A 191 12.82 14.02 14.82
C ASP A 191 13.80 14.02 15.99
N ASP A 192 13.34 14.44 17.15
CA ASP A 192 14.15 14.49 18.38
C ASP A 192 14.53 13.11 18.92
N ASP A 193 13.72 12.06 18.63
CA ASP A 193 14.02 10.71 19.05
C ASP A 193 15.13 10.11 18.19
N PRO A 194 16.33 9.89 18.74
CA PRO A 194 17.47 9.41 17.96
C PRO A 194 17.30 7.96 17.50
N VAL A 195 16.56 7.13 18.23
CA VAL A 195 16.33 5.72 17.89
C VAL A 195 15.42 5.64 16.67
N ARG A 196 14.25 6.32 16.69
CA ARG A 196 13.33 6.38 15.55
C ARG A 196 13.98 6.97 14.31
N ARG A 197 14.73 8.08 14.49
CA ARG A 197 15.43 8.75 13.39
C ARG A 197 16.48 7.81 12.76
N THR A 198 17.21 7.07 13.57
CA THR A 198 18.21 6.11 13.11
C THR A 198 17.56 4.95 12.34
N TRP A 199 16.51 4.35 12.90
CA TRP A 199 15.77 3.30 12.20
C TRP A 199 15.16 3.76 10.88
N SER A 200 14.63 4.98 10.83
CA SER A 200 14.15 5.58 9.58
C SER A 200 15.24 5.68 8.52
N ALA A 201 16.46 6.07 8.94
CA ALA A 201 17.61 6.16 8.03
C ALA A 201 18.11 4.78 7.60
N ILE A 202 18.10 3.77 8.50
CA ILE A 202 18.44 2.39 8.17
C ILE A 202 17.49 1.84 7.11
N PHE A 203 16.17 1.96 7.31
CA PHE A 203 15.18 1.52 6.33
C PHE A 203 15.33 2.25 5.00
N ASN A 204 15.52 3.57 5.03
CA ASN A 204 15.72 4.33 3.79
C ASN A 204 16.98 3.88 3.05
N ALA A 205 18.11 3.71 3.74
CA ALA A 205 19.36 3.25 3.15
C ALA A 205 19.24 1.83 2.59
N PHE A 206 18.47 0.96 3.26
CA PHE A 206 18.24 -0.41 2.83
C PHE A 206 17.39 -0.48 1.55
N LEU A 207 16.32 0.31 1.48
CA LEU A 207 15.39 0.31 0.35
C LEU A 207 15.94 1.02 -0.89
N HIS A 208 16.80 2.03 -0.69
CA HIS A 208 17.22 2.95 -1.73
C HIS A 208 17.77 2.28 -3.00
N PRO A 209 18.70 1.29 -2.95
CA PRO A 209 19.31 0.75 -4.18
C PRO A 209 18.33 0.01 -5.09
N ALA A 210 17.40 -0.73 -4.49
CA ALA A 210 16.38 -1.45 -5.25
C ALA A 210 15.45 -0.47 -5.96
N MET A 211 14.99 0.54 -5.21
CA MET A 211 14.11 1.58 -5.72
C MET A 211 14.77 2.44 -6.78
N GLU A 212 15.99 2.88 -6.52
CA GLU A 212 16.77 3.72 -7.44
C GLU A 212 16.91 3.06 -8.82
N ARG A 213 17.42 1.82 -8.84
CA ARG A 213 17.65 1.08 -10.10
C ARG A 213 16.36 0.93 -10.90
N PHE A 214 15.31 0.51 -10.23
CA PHE A 214 14.04 0.25 -10.89
C PHE A 214 13.37 1.54 -11.40
N LEU A 215 13.26 2.56 -10.55
CA LEU A 215 12.55 3.78 -10.90
C LEU A 215 13.26 4.57 -12.02
N TYR A 216 14.59 4.65 -11.97
CA TYR A 216 15.33 5.31 -13.05
C TYR A 216 15.24 4.55 -14.37
N ASN A 217 15.27 3.21 -14.35
CA ASN A 217 15.09 2.42 -15.57
C ASN A 217 13.70 2.64 -16.18
N THR A 218 12.65 2.65 -15.36
CA THR A 218 11.29 2.89 -15.82
C THR A 218 11.12 4.31 -16.35
N GLU A 219 11.61 5.32 -15.62
CA GLU A 219 11.56 6.71 -16.07
C GLU A 219 12.33 6.92 -17.36
N HIS A 220 13.51 6.32 -17.50
CA HIS A 220 14.31 6.39 -18.72
C HIS A 220 13.57 5.78 -19.92
N LYS A 221 12.97 4.60 -19.75
CA LYS A 221 12.15 3.98 -20.81
C LYS A 221 10.97 4.87 -21.20
N LEU A 222 10.24 5.46 -20.23
CA LEU A 222 9.13 6.37 -20.51
C LEU A 222 9.59 7.61 -21.28
N ARG A 223 10.72 8.19 -20.93
CA ARG A 223 11.30 9.34 -21.64
C ARG A 223 11.63 9.04 -23.10
N ASN A 224 12.01 7.81 -23.43
CA ASN A 224 12.24 7.39 -24.82
C ASN A 224 10.97 7.41 -25.67
N TYR A 225 9.79 7.35 -25.01
CA TYR A 225 8.48 7.56 -25.65
C TYR A 225 7.99 9.02 -25.59
N HIS A 226 8.86 9.96 -25.22
CA HIS A 226 8.57 11.40 -25.18
C HIS A 226 7.39 11.79 -24.28
N THR A 227 7.26 11.13 -23.11
CA THR A 227 6.25 11.52 -22.12
C THR A 227 6.37 12.99 -21.75
N ARG A 228 5.25 13.69 -21.63
CA ARG A 228 5.19 15.14 -21.34
C ARG A 228 5.73 15.48 -19.97
N ASN A 229 5.35 14.70 -18.97
CA ASN A 229 5.72 14.89 -17.57
C ASN A 229 6.58 13.72 -17.06
N PRO A 230 7.44 13.96 -16.06
CA PRO A 230 8.16 12.90 -15.37
C PRO A 230 7.25 11.87 -14.73
N LEU A 231 7.79 10.66 -14.52
CA LEU A 231 7.13 9.63 -13.71
C LEU A 231 6.91 10.12 -12.29
N LEU A 232 5.69 9.99 -11.80
CA LEU A 232 5.32 10.29 -10.42
C LEU A 232 5.28 9.00 -9.60
N ILE A 233 5.95 9.00 -8.47
CA ILE A 233 5.95 7.90 -7.52
C ILE A 233 4.91 8.19 -6.45
N PHE A 234 3.91 7.33 -6.36
CA PHE A 234 2.93 7.37 -5.29
C PHE A 234 3.54 6.83 -3.99
N ARG A 235 3.24 7.48 -2.89
CA ARG A 235 3.89 7.24 -1.60
C ARG A 235 2.88 6.88 -0.50
N ASN A 236 3.41 6.32 0.57
CA ASN A 236 2.61 5.92 1.74
C ASN A 236 1.99 7.10 2.53
N ASP A 237 2.38 8.33 2.24
CA ASP A 237 1.74 9.54 2.78
C ASP A 237 0.51 10.00 1.97
N GLY A 238 0.15 9.28 0.90
CA GLY A 238 -1.00 9.58 0.04
C GLY A 238 -0.72 10.59 -1.07
N HIS A 239 0.51 11.08 -1.17
CA HIS A 239 0.94 12.02 -2.20
C HIS A 239 1.85 11.36 -3.23
N SER A 240 1.94 11.99 -4.38
CA SER A 240 2.89 11.62 -5.43
C SER A 240 4.04 12.62 -5.50
N ALA A 241 5.21 12.19 -5.96
CA ALA A 241 6.37 13.04 -6.21
C ALA A 241 7.20 12.48 -7.37
N ARG A 242 8.04 13.31 -7.99
CA ARG A 242 9.02 12.85 -8.99
C ARG A 242 10.00 11.85 -8.38
N VAL A 243 10.54 10.95 -9.21
CA VAL A 243 11.53 9.95 -8.78
C VAL A 243 12.68 10.61 -8.00
N ALA A 244 13.28 11.67 -8.54
CA ALA A 244 14.40 12.37 -7.93
C ALA A 244 14.09 13.09 -6.61
N LYS A 245 12.81 13.16 -6.21
CA LYS A 245 12.32 13.79 -4.97
C LYS A 245 11.68 12.81 -4.00
N THR A 246 11.64 11.54 -4.38
CA THR A 246 11.05 10.49 -3.54
C THR A 246 12.10 9.89 -2.61
N VAL A 247 11.81 9.92 -1.32
CA VAL A 247 12.57 9.22 -0.27
C VAL A 247 12.15 7.76 -0.28
N ALA A 248 13.11 6.82 -0.34
CA ALA A 248 12.82 5.40 -0.56
C ALA A 248 11.88 4.80 0.50
N ILE A 249 12.02 5.16 1.78
CA ILE A 249 11.13 4.70 2.85
C ILE A 249 9.65 5.08 2.61
N LYS A 250 9.38 6.17 1.91
CA LYS A 250 8.01 6.59 1.59
C LYS A 250 7.34 5.74 0.51
N THR A 251 8.07 4.82 -0.14
CA THR A 251 7.49 3.84 -1.07
C THR A 251 7.01 2.57 -0.36
N TYR A 252 7.44 2.35 0.90
CA TYR A 252 6.98 1.21 1.69
C TYR A 252 5.46 1.24 1.86
N SER A 253 4.78 0.11 1.60
CA SER A 253 3.31 -0.02 1.72
C SER A 253 2.51 0.98 0.87
N SER A 254 3.04 1.43 -0.28
CA SER A 254 2.34 2.38 -1.16
C SER A 254 1.14 1.77 -1.90
N GLY A 255 1.16 0.48 -2.27
CA GLY A 255 0.02 -0.21 -2.90
C GLY A 255 -1.24 -0.18 -2.04
N PRO A 256 -1.21 -0.71 -0.81
CA PRO A 256 -2.35 -0.62 0.13
C PRO A 256 -2.82 0.82 0.36
N ARG A 257 -1.89 1.80 0.42
CA ARG A 257 -2.25 3.21 0.53
C ARG A 257 -3.06 3.69 -0.69
N GLY A 258 -2.78 3.20 -1.89
CA GLY A 258 -3.56 3.50 -3.10
C GLY A 258 -5.02 3.05 -2.95
N GLY A 259 -5.26 1.83 -2.46
CA GLY A 259 -6.60 1.35 -2.11
C GLY A 259 -7.30 2.26 -1.10
N MET A 260 -6.57 2.78 -0.11
CA MET A 260 -7.12 3.71 0.89
C MET A 260 -7.49 5.09 0.33
N GLU A 261 -6.74 5.63 -0.63
CA GLU A 261 -7.14 6.88 -1.30
C GLU A 261 -8.41 6.69 -2.14
N GLY A 262 -8.55 5.53 -2.81
CA GLY A 262 -9.79 5.14 -3.47
C GLY A 262 -10.95 5.00 -2.47
N ALA A 263 -10.74 4.31 -1.36
CA ALA A 263 -11.73 4.14 -0.28
C ALA A 263 -12.17 5.48 0.33
N LYS A 264 -11.24 6.42 0.52
CA LYS A 264 -11.52 7.80 0.95
C LYS A 264 -12.42 8.53 -0.07
N ALA A 265 -12.12 8.38 -1.36
CA ALA A 265 -12.93 9.00 -2.42
C ALA A 265 -14.34 8.41 -2.46
N LEU A 266 -14.50 7.08 -2.30
CA LEU A 266 -15.81 6.43 -2.17
C LEU A 266 -16.56 6.95 -0.94
N ALA A 267 -15.90 7.00 0.23
CA ALA A 267 -16.49 7.48 1.48
C ALA A 267 -17.02 8.91 1.34
N ALA A 268 -16.22 9.80 0.73
CA ALA A 268 -16.60 11.19 0.51
C ALA A 268 -17.78 11.31 -0.49
N ASN A 269 -17.78 10.54 -1.59
CA ASN A 269 -18.82 10.61 -2.61
C ASN A 269 -20.17 10.07 -2.12
N TYR A 270 -20.15 8.95 -1.37
CA TYR A 270 -21.37 8.26 -0.91
C TYR A 270 -21.79 8.64 0.52
N GLY A 271 -21.00 9.46 1.21
CA GLY A 271 -21.32 9.92 2.57
C GLY A 271 -21.07 8.88 3.65
N PHE A 272 -20.22 7.87 3.43
CA PHE A 272 -19.86 6.87 4.42
C PHE A 272 -18.90 7.45 5.45
N LYS A 273 -19.36 7.76 6.65
CA LYS A 273 -18.54 8.36 7.72
C LYS A 273 -17.55 7.36 8.32
N HIS A 274 -17.92 6.09 8.38
CA HIS A 274 -17.09 4.99 8.88
C HIS A 274 -17.02 3.90 7.81
N LEU A 275 -15.90 3.84 7.12
CA LEU A 275 -15.67 2.86 6.07
C LEU A 275 -14.42 2.04 6.39
N ILE A 276 -14.58 0.72 6.40
CA ILE A 276 -13.46 -0.22 6.50
C ILE A 276 -13.21 -0.78 5.11
N SER A 277 -11.98 -0.69 4.64
CA SER A 277 -11.55 -1.33 3.40
C SER A 277 -11.07 -2.75 3.65
N MET A 278 -11.37 -3.65 2.71
CA MET A 278 -10.91 -5.02 2.68
C MET A 278 -10.43 -5.33 1.26
N ASP A 279 -9.11 -5.32 1.08
CA ASP A 279 -8.44 -5.69 -0.17
C ASP A 279 -7.97 -7.13 -0.08
N ILE A 280 -8.64 -8.06 -0.76
CA ILE A 280 -8.23 -9.47 -0.77
C ILE A 280 -7.53 -9.79 -2.07
N GLY A 281 -6.21 -9.94 -1.97
CA GLY A 281 -5.35 -10.43 -3.04
C GLY A 281 -5.22 -11.94 -3.08
N GLY A 282 -4.22 -12.43 -3.81
CA GLY A 282 -3.91 -13.86 -3.83
C GLY A 282 -3.35 -14.37 -2.50
N THR A 283 -2.47 -13.62 -1.85
CA THR A 283 -1.69 -14.06 -0.69
C THR A 283 -2.12 -13.41 0.63
N THR A 284 -2.58 -12.19 0.58
CA THR A 284 -2.89 -11.37 1.75
C THR A 284 -4.26 -10.71 1.64
N THR A 285 -4.78 -10.32 2.78
CA THR A 285 -5.90 -9.38 2.93
C THR A 285 -5.40 -8.16 3.68
N ASP A 286 -5.58 -6.99 3.08
CA ASP A 286 -5.22 -5.71 3.68
C ASP A 286 -6.48 -5.00 4.17
N PHE A 287 -6.51 -4.68 5.47
CA PHE A 287 -7.59 -3.91 6.10
C PHE A 287 -7.12 -2.50 6.38
N GLY A 288 -7.93 -1.51 6.05
CA GLY A 288 -7.71 -0.12 6.36
C GLY A 288 -9.01 0.57 6.79
N ALA A 289 -8.93 1.78 7.33
CA ALA A 289 -10.11 2.51 7.76
C ALA A 289 -10.09 3.97 7.30
N VAL A 290 -11.29 4.46 6.97
CA VAL A 290 -11.57 5.88 6.70
C VAL A 290 -12.61 6.34 7.69
N ASP A 291 -12.24 7.30 8.52
CA ASP A 291 -13.12 7.88 9.52
C ASP A 291 -13.37 9.35 9.21
N ASN A 292 -14.62 9.75 9.07
CA ASN A 292 -15.00 11.13 8.68
C ASN A 292 -14.25 11.63 7.45
N TYR A 293 -14.14 10.77 6.42
CA TYR A 293 -13.48 11.06 5.14
C TYR A 293 -11.96 11.24 5.22
N VAL A 294 -11.33 10.85 6.35
CA VAL A 294 -9.89 10.88 6.55
C VAL A 294 -9.36 9.46 6.67
N VAL A 295 -8.32 9.13 5.89
CA VAL A 295 -7.64 7.85 6.02
C VAL A 295 -6.96 7.77 7.38
N ARG A 296 -7.25 6.70 8.13
CA ARG A 296 -6.61 6.47 9.43
C ARG A 296 -5.11 6.23 9.24
N ALA A 297 -4.30 6.97 9.98
CA ALA A 297 -2.85 6.90 9.89
C ALA A 297 -2.21 7.05 11.27
N THR A 298 -1.09 6.38 11.46
CA THR A 298 -0.27 6.51 12.66
C THR A 298 0.89 7.46 12.36
N ARG A 299 1.02 8.53 13.14
CA ARG A 299 2.07 9.55 12.94
C ARG A 299 3.49 8.99 13.03
N ARG A 300 3.71 8.05 13.92
CA ARG A 300 4.96 7.29 14.09
C ARG A 300 4.72 5.87 13.62
N GLY A 301 4.73 5.71 12.30
CA GLY A 301 4.40 4.43 11.68
C GLY A 301 5.38 3.33 12.03
N LEU A 302 4.88 2.10 12.06
CA LEU A 302 5.69 0.91 12.32
C LEU A 302 6.07 0.23 11.01
N ILE A 303 7.34 -0.03 10.81
CA ILE A 303 7.85 -0.88 9.73
C ILE A 303 8.39 -2.15 10.38
N GLU A 304 7.82 -3.31 10.04
CA GLU A 304 8.15 -4.61 10.66
C GLU A 304 8.09 -4.57 12.21
N GLY A 305 7.21 -3.73 12.76
CA GLY A 305 7.05 -3.55 14.20
C GLY A 305 8.03 -2.57 14.86
N VAL A 306 8.91 -1.95 14.09
CA VAL A 306 9.86 -0.93 14.57
C VAL A 306 9.36 0.47 14.24
N ALA A 307 9.33 1.36 15.25
CA ALA A 307 8.83 2.73 15.09
C ALA A 307 9.74 3.57 14.19
N THR A 308 9.13 4.33 13.29
CA THR A 308 9.80 5.26 12.39
C THR A 308 9.38 6.71 12.65
N SER A 309 10.11 7.65 12.09
CA SER A 309 9.80 9.08 12.18
C SER A 309 8.78 9.55 11.13
N PHE A 310 8.29 8.66 10.29
CA PHE A 310 7.35 8.98 9.22
C PHE A 310 5.93 8.51 9.57
N PRO A 311 4.90 9.27 9.17
CA PRO A 311 3.53 8.78 9.26
C PRO A 311 3.33 7.62 8.27
N LEU A 312 2.59 6.61 8.70
CA LEU A 312 2.16 5.50 7.85
C LEU A 312 0.65 5.33 7.96
N CYS A 313 0.04 4.95 6.84
CA CYS A 313 -1.35 4.51 6.83
C CYS A 313 -1.52 3.32 7.79
N ASP A 314 -2.58 3.37 8.60
CA ASP A 314 -2.93 2.27 9.49
C ASP A 314 -3.59 1.17 8.64
N VAL A 315 -2.76 0.28 8.13
CA VAL A 315 -3.17 -0.89 7.36
C VAL A 315 -2.67 -2.14 8.07
N MET A 316 -3.58 -3.05 8.36
CA MET A 316 -3.26 -4.37 8.87
C MET A 316 -3.27 -5.36 7.71
N SER A 317 -2.11 -5.96 7.43
CA SER A 317 -1.98 -7.03 6.43
C SER A 317 -2.07 -8.38 7.12
N SER A 318 -2.99 -9.20 6.67
CA SER A 318 -3.20 -10.56 7.13
C SER A 318 -2.69 -11.56 6.10
N GLY A 319 -2.06 -12.64 6.53
CA GLY A 319 -1.60 -13.74 5.66
C GLY A 319 -2.73 -14.65 5.17
N VAL A 320 -3.91 -14.08 4.90
CA VAL A 320 -5.07 -14.81 4.36
C VAL A 320 -5.49 -14.18 3.04
N GLY A 321 -5.53 -14.95 1.97
CA GLY A 321 -5.95 -14.51 0.64
C GLY A 321 -6.52 -15.65 -0.18
N GLY A 322 -6.71 -15.41 -1.48
CA GLY A 322 -7.27 -16.40 -2.42
C GLY A 322 -6.43 -17.68 -2.59
N SER A 323 -5.11 -17.56 -2.41
CA SER A 323 -4.14 -18.67 -2.54
C SER A 323 -3.64 -19.20 -1.18
N SER A 324 -4.26 -18.80 -0.06
CA SER A 324 -3.90 -19.33 1.26
C SER A 324 -4.17 -20.82 1.35
N ILE A 325 -3.20 -21.56 1.91
CA ILE A 325 -3.31 -23.01 2.06
C ILE A 325 -4.35 -23.32 3.13
N ILE A 326 -5.28 -24.23 2.78
CA ILE A 326 -6.31 -24.70 3.71
C ILE A 326 -6.15 -26.20 3.91
N ARG A 327 -6.04 -26.64 5.16
CA ARG A 327 -5.84 -28.04 5.55
C ARG A 327 -6.71 -28.43 6.72
N ALA A 328 -6.95 -29.72 6.85
CA ALA A 328 -7.48 -30.29 8.07
C ALA A 328 -6.33 -30.83 8.93
N GLU A 329 -6.16 -30.30 10.13
CA GLU A 329 -5.15 -30.71 11.10
C GLU A 329 -5.85 -30.94 12.46
N ASN A 330 -5.60 -32.11 13.08
CA ASN A 330 -6.20 -32.49 14.35
C ASN A 330 -7.74 -32.37 14.40
N GLY A 331 -8.41 -32.66 13.28
CA GLY A 331 -9.88 -32.60 13.18
C GLY A 331 -10.45 -31.18 12.99
N GLN A 332 -9.59 -30.17 12.82
CA GLN A 332 -10.00 -28.78 12.57
C GLN A 332 -9.44 -28.28 11.22
N ILE A 333 -10.14 -27.33 10.62
CA ILE A 333 -9.66 -26.68 9.40
C ILE A 333 -8.80 -25.47 9.78
N THR A 334 -7.57 -25.44 9.26
CA THR A 334 -6.64 -24.32 9.39
C THR A 334 -6.55 -23.56 8.06
N VAL A 335 -6.46 -22.22 8.13
CA VAL A 335 -6.34 -21.31 6.98
C VAL A 335 -5.07 -20.49 7.12
N GLY A 336 -4.16 -20.63 6.17
CA GLY A 336 -2.88 -19.92 6.17
C GLY A 336 -2.03 -20.16 7.41
N PRO A 337 -1.08 -19.26 7.72
CA PRO A 337 -0.66 -18.08 6.95
C PRO A 337 0.12 -18.39 5.65
N GLN A 338 0.47 -19.66 5.41
CA GLN A 338 1.19 -20.06 4.21
C GLN A 338 0.28 -19.93 2.98
N SER A 339 0.87 -19.49 1.88
CA SER A 339 0.20 -19.34 0.59
C SER A 339 0.97 -20.09 -0.50
N VAL A 340 0.26 -20.60 -1.49
CA VAL A 340 0.88 -21.18 -2.70
C VAL A 340 1.32 -20.11 -3.70
N GLY A 341 1.05 -18.84 -3.44
CA GLY A 341 1.39 -17.73 -4.33
C GLY A 341 0.72 -17.81 -5.70
N SER A 342 1.36 -17.23 -6.71
CA SER A 342 0.94 -17.33 -8.12
C SER A 342 1.50 -18.57 -8.83
N ALA A 343 2.66 -19.05 -8.40
CA ALA A 343 3.31 -20.26 -8.88
C ALA A 343 3.90 -21.02 -7.67
N PRO A 344 3.54 -22.29 -7.47
CA PRO A 344 2.71 -23.13 -8.34
C PRO A 344 1.22 -22.75 -8.35
N GLY A 345 0.76 -21.86 -7.47
CA GLY A 345 -0.62 -21.37 -7.38
C GLY A 345 -1.62 -22.38 -6.84
N PRO A 346 -2.91 -22.02 -6.74
CA PRO A 346 -4.02 -22.93 -6.47
C PRO A 346 -3.98 -24.18 -7.34
N ALA A 347 -4.42 -25.31 -6.83
CA ALA A 347 -4.39 -26.57 -7.58
C ALA A 347 -5.13 -26.46 -8.92
N CYS A 348 -6.23 -25.73 -8.95
CA CYS A 348 -7.02 -25.48 -10.15
C CYS A 348 -6.30 -24.71 -11.26
N PHE A 349 -5.21 -23.98 -10.97
CA PHE A 349 -4.47 -23.26 -12.02
C PHE A 349 -3.66 -24.19 -12.93
N GLY A 350 -3.45 -25.45 -12.53
CA GLY A 350 -2.75 -26.44 -13.35
C GLY A 350 -1.25 -26.21 -13.51
N LEU A 351 -0.66 -25.27 -12.73
CA LEU A 351 0.76 -24.90 -12.79
C LEU A 351 1.64 -25.72 -11.83
N GLY A 352 1.14 -26.85 -11.35
CA GLY A 352 1.86 -27.76 -10.45
C GLY A 352 1.45 -27.67 -8.97
N GLY A 353 0.51 -26.80 -8.61
CA GLY A 353 -0.06 -26.72 -7.26
C GLY A 353 -0.80 -28.01 -6.87
N THR A 354 -0.67 -28.42 -5.60
CA THR A 354 -1.31 -29.62 -5.02
C THR A 354 -2.00 -29.34 -3.67
N GLU A 355 -1.85 -28.13 -3.15
CA GLU A 355 -2.50 -27.71 -1.92
C GLU A 355 -3.89 -27.17 -2.23
N ALA A 356 -4.83 -27.39 -1.29
CA ALA A 356 -6.17 -26.85 -1.38
C ALA A 356 -6.20 -25.38 -0.92
N THR A 357 -6.91 -24.55 -1.67
CA THR A 357 -7.09 -23.12 -1.39
C THR A 357 -8.56 -22.72 -1.44
N ILE A 358 -8.89 -21.51 -1.02
CA ILE A 358 -10.27 -21.03 -1.15
C ILE A 358 -10.69 -20.86 -2.62
N THR A 359 -9.75 -20.56 -3.53
CA THR A 359 -10.02 -20.50 -4.97
C THR A 359 -10.48 -21.85 -5.52
N ASP A 360 -9.84 -22.95 -5.07
CA ASP A 360 -10.26 -24.31 -5.42
C ASP A 360 -11.66 -24.63 -4.88
N ALA A 361 -11.97 -24.19 -3.65
CA ALA A 361 -13.29 -24.37 -3.05
C ALA A 361 -14.38 -23.61 -3.84
N PHE A 362 -14.15 -22.35 -4.20
CA PHE A 362 -15.10 -21.55 -4.98
C PHE A 362 -15.35 -22.15 -6.38
N LEU A 363 -14.32 -22.71 -7.02
CA LEU A 363 -14.47 -23.43 -8.27
C LEU A 363 -15.34 -24.69 -8.09
N LEU A 364 -15.05 -25.51 -7.08
CA LEU A 364 -15.81 -26.74 -6.82
C LEU A 364 -17.27 -26.46 -6.44
N MET A 365 -17.51 -25.33 -5.75
CA MET A 365 -18.86 -24.88 -5.38
C MET A 365 -19.61 -24.20 -6.53
N GLY A 366 -19.03 -24.12 -7.72
CA GLY A 366 -19.66 -23.54 -8.91
C GLY A 366 -19.75 -22.01 -8.91
N LEU A 367 -19.07 -21.32 -7.98
CA LEU A 367 -19.03 -19.87 -7.97
C LEU A 367 -18.15 -19.33 -9.10
N LEU A 368 -16.99 -19.95 -9.35
CA LEU A 368 -16.10 -19.61 -10.46
C LEU A 368 -16.43 -20.45 -11.70
N ASP A 369 -16.36 -19.83 -12.87
CA ASP A 369 -16.55 -20.48 -14.16
C ASP A 369 -15.18 -20.69 -14.86
N PRO A 370 -14.83 -21.95 -15.18
CA PRO A 370 -13.58 -22.25 -15.90
C PRO A 370 -13.43 -21.53 -17.24
N ALA A 371 -14.54 -21.15 -17.88
CA ALA A 371 -14.51 -20.53 -19.21
C ALA A 371 -14.31 -19.00 -19.14
N SER A 372 -14.83 -18.34 -18.10
CA SER A 372 -14.78 -16.87 -17.95
C SER A 372 -13.74 -16.38 -16.96
N TYR A 373 -13.13 -17.29 -16.18
CA TYR A 373 -12.20 -16.89 -15.12
C TYR A 373 -11.04 -16.03 -15.66
N PHE A 374 -10.81 -14.88 -15.00
CA PHE A 374 -9.80 -13.90 -15.41
C PHE A 374 -10.01 -13.37 -16.84
N GLY A 375 -11.27 -13.13 -17.24
CA GLY A 375 -11.62 -12.73 -18.60
C GLY A 375 -11.36 -13.82 -19.65
N GLY A 376 -11.24 -15.10 -19.22
CA GLY A 376 -10.91 -16.23 -20.08
C GLY A 376 -9.41 -16.40 -20.38
N GLU A 377 -8.54 -15.56 -19.80
CA GLU A 377 -7.08 -15.65 -19.98
C GLU A 377 -6.47 -16.82 -19.20
N LEU A 378 -7.09 -17.27 -18.11
CA LEU A 378 -6.63 -18.38 -17.28
C LEU A 378 -7.67 -19.51 -17.26
N LYS A 379 -7.31 -20.65 -17.81
CA LYS A 379 -8.15 -21.87 -17.73
C LYS A 379 -7.91 -22.57 -16.41
N ILE A 380 -8.98 -22.76 -15.63
CA ILE A 380 -8.93 -23.44 -14.34
C ILE A 380 -9.53 -24.84 -14.43
N ASP A 381 -8.96 -25.79 -13.66
CA ASP A 381 -9.23 -27.22 -13.72
C ASP A 381 -9.98 -27.69 -12.48
N LEU A 382 -11.25 -28.11 -12.66
CA LEU A 382 -12.13 -28.57 -11.59
C LEU A 382 -11.65 -29.88 -10.96
N ASP A 383 -11.07 -30.79 -11.73
CA ASP A 383 -10.66 -32.11 -11.22
C ASP A 383 -9.42 -31.99 -10.35
N ARG A 384 -8.52 -31.07 -10.66
CA ARG A 384 -7.38 -30.73 -9.80
C ARG A 384 -7.83 -30.09 -8.48
N ALA A 385 -8.77 -29.12 -8.52
CA ALA A 385 -9.37 -28.54 -7.33
C ALA A 385 -10.00 -29.61 -6.45
N ARG A 386 -10.86 -30.47 -7.03
CA ARG A 386 -11.51 -31.59 -6.35
C ARG A 386 -10.52 -32.54 -5.69
N SER A 387 -9.45 -32.90 -6.41
CA SER A 387 -8.41 -33.79 -5.92
C SER A 387 -7.66 -33.19 -4.71
N ALA A 388 -7.31 -31.91 -4.77
CA ALA A 388 -6.64 -31.20 -3.68
C ALA A 388 -7.55 -31.08 -2.43
N ILE A 389 -8.80 -30.66 -2.60
CA ILE A 389 -9.78 -30.55 -1.51
C ILE A 389 -10.02 -31.89 -0.85
N ARG A 390 -10.23 -32.95 -1.66
CA ARG A 390 -10.41 -34.31 -1.15
C ARG A 390 -9.22 -34.80 -0.35
N ALA A 391 -8.00 -34.53 -0.83
CA ALA A 391 -6.79 -35.00 -0.17
C ALA A 391 -6.51 -34.23 1.12
N ARG A 392 -6.68 -32.90 1.12
CA ARG A 392 -6.26 -32.02 2.23
C ARG A 392 -7.32 -31.79 3.30
N VAL A 393 -8.61 -31.91 2.95
CA VAL A 393 -9.73 -31.63 3.86
C VAL A 393 -10.75 -32.75 3.88
N GLY A 394 -11.22 -33.22 2.72
CA GLY A 394 -12.31 -34.18 2.64
C GLY A 394 -12.00 -35.52 3.33
N LYS A 395 -10.93 -36.20 2.94
CA LYS A 395 -10.52 -37.48 3.53
C LYS A 395 -10.18 -37.36 5.02
N PRO A 396 -9.38 -36.38 5.47
CA PRO A 396 -9.06 -36.22 6.89
C PRO A 396 -10.26 -36.02 7.81
N LEU A 397 -11.33 -35.35 7.29
CA LEU A 397 -12.56 -35.06 8.07
C LEU A 397 -13.73 -36.00 7.74
N GLY A 398 -13.59 -36.95 6.81
CA GLY A 398 -14.67 -37.83 6.39
C GLY A 398 -15.82 -37.11 5.67
N LEU A 399 -15.53 -35.99 4.97
CA LEU A 399 -16.51 -35.17 4.26
C LEU A 399 -16.53 -35.49 2.77
N THR A 400 -17.69 -35.28 2.13
CA THR A 400 -17.77 -35.22 0.65
C THR A 400 -17.02 -34.00 0.14
N ASP A 401 -16.66 -33.97 -1.15
CA ASP A 401 -15.88 -32.88 -1.73
C ASP A 401 -16.58 -31.52 -1.57
N GLU A 402 -17.91 -31.48 -1.81
CA GLU A 402 -18.71 -30.26 -1.70
C GLU A 402 -18.85 -29.79 -0.23
N LYS A 403 -19.06 -30.72 0.70
CA LYS A 403 -19.11 -30.40 2.14
C LYS A 403 -17.74 -29.94 2.64
N ALA A 404 -16.67 -30.51 2.13
CA ALA A 404 -15.30 -30.08 2.45
C ALA A 404 -15.05 -28.66 1.93
N ALA A 405 -15.45 -28.34 0.69
CA ALA A 405 -15.34 -27.00 0.13
C ALA A 405 -16.15 -25.96 0.93
N ALA A 406 -17.39 -26.28 1.31
CA ALA A 406 -18.22 -25.43 2.15
C ALA A 406 -17.63 -25.21 3.55
N ALA A 407 -17.04 -26.24 4.15
CA ALA A 407 -16.34 -26.12 5.43
C ALA A 407 -15.06 -25.26 5.33
N MET A 408 -14.32 -25.36 4.21
CA MET A 408 -13.19 -24.48 3.92
C MET A 408 -13.62 -23.03 3.79
N GLU A 409 -14.72 -22.75 3.06
CA GLU A 409 -15.28 -21.40 2.95
C GLU A 409 -15.64 -20.83 4.32
N LEU A 410 -16.36 -21.58 5.14
CA LEU A 410 -16.76 -21.14 6.48
C LEU A 410 -15.54 -20.81 7.36
N ALA A 411 -14.50 -21.65 7.32
CA ALA A 411 -13.26 -21.41 8.07
C ALA A 411 -12.53 -20.15 7.58
N TRP A 412 -12.48 -19.95 6.25
CA TRP A 412 -11.87 -18.79 5.63
C TRP A 412 -12.64 -17.50 5.97
N VAL A 413 -13.97 -17.50 5.84
CA VAL A 413 -14.85 -16.37 6.20
C VAL A 413 -14.68 -15.99 7.66
N ASN A 414 -14.72 -16.96 8.57
CA ASN A 414 -14.54 -16.71 10.00
C ASN A 414 -13.17 -16.14 10.33
N LYS A 415 -12.12 -16.59 9.64
CA LYS A 415 -10.76 -16.08 9.81
C LYS A 415 -10.68 -14.62 9.36
N VAL A 416 -11.15 -14.29 8.15
CA VAL A 416 -11.16 -12.93 7.61
C VAL A 416 -12.01 -11.99 8.48
N ALA A 417 -13.23 -12.39 8.84
CA ALA A 417 -14.11 -11.59 9.70
C ALA A 417 -13.55 -11.41 11.11
N GLY A 418 -12.86 -12.42 11.65
CA GLY A 418 -12.19 -12.33 12.95
C GLY A 418 -11.08 -11.28 12.96
N GLU A 419 -10.26 -11.25 11.93
CA GLU A 419 -9.19 -10.27 11.78
C GLU A 419 -9.71 -8.86 11.52
N LEU A 420 -10.78 -8.73 10.72
CA LEU A 420 -11.45 -7.45 10.51
C LEU A 420 -11.95 -6.85 11.84
N ARG A 421 -12.58 -7.67 12.71
CA ARG A 421 -13.03 -7.23 14.05
C ARG A 421 -11.87 -6.91 15.00
N GLN A 422 -10.70 -7.51 14.82
CA GLN A 422 -9.52 -7.14 15.59
C GLN A 422 -8.94 -5.81 15.13
N PHE A 423 -9.04 -5.51 13.83
CA PHE A 423 -8.49 -4.29 13.24
C PHE A 423 -9.30 -3.04 13.61
N ALA A 424 -10.64 -3.12 13.59
CA ALA A 424 -11.49 -1.96 13.81
C ALA A 424 -12.76 -2.30 14.60
N ALA A 425 -13.18 -1.34 15.42
CA ALA A 425 -14.51 -1.40 16.03
C ALA A 425 -15.59 -1.25 14.95
N ILE A 426 -16.63 -2.07 15.05
CA ILE A 426 -17.74 -2.09 14.11
C ILE A 426 -18.96 -1.48 14.78
N SER A 427 -19.62 -0.57 14.09
CA SER A 427 -20.85 0.11 14.49
C SER A 427 -21.95 -0.10 13.44
N ALA A 428 -23.18 0.29 13.77
CA ALA A 428 -24.32 0.11 12.87
C ALA A 428 -24.20 0.90 11.55
N ASP A 429 -23.42 1.97 11.52
CA ASP A 429 -23.15 2.83 10.37
C ASP A 429 -21.82 2.49 9.65
N THR A 430 -21.18 1.39 10.06
CA THR A 430 -19.97 0.92 9.38
C THR A 430 -20.32 0.34 8.00
N THR A 431 -19.62 0.82 6.97
CA THR A 431 -19.67 0.27 5.61
C THR A 431 -18.38 -0.49 5.30
N LEU A 432 -18.48 -1.69 4.73
CA LEU A 432 -17.33 -2.46 4.26
C LEU A 432 -17.09 -2.16 2.77
N ALA A 433 -15.91 -1.67 2.41
CA ALA A 433 -15.49 -1.57 1.00
C ALA A 433 -14.68 -2.80 0.63
N ALA A 434 -15.21 -3.64 -0.27
CA ALA A 434 -14.58 -4.90 -0.67
C ALA A 434 -14.01 -4.79 -2.09
N PHE A 435 -12.71 -5.02 -2.21
CA PHE A 435 -12.01 -5.01 -3.49
C PHE A 435 -10.83 -5.99 -3.51
N GLY A 436 -9.97 -5.94 -4.54
CA GLY A 436 -9.02 -7.00 -4.83
C GLY A 436 -9.65 -8.15 -5.60
N GLY A 437 -8.83 -9.08 -6.10
CA GLY A 437 -9.31 -10.18 -6.95
C GLY A 437 -10.22 -11.19 -6.25
N ALA A 438 -10.08 -11.34 -4.92
CA ALA A 438 -10.88 -12.29 -4.13
C ALA A 438 -11.85 -11.60 -3.15
N GLY A 439 -11.76 -10.28 -2.99
CA GLY A 439 -12.59 -9.52 -2.04
C GLY A 439 -14.10 -9.71 -2.21
N PRO A 440 -14.65 -9.63 -3.42
CA PRO A 440 -16.09 -9.76 -3.63
C PRO A 440 -16.66 -11.18 -3.47
N PHE A 441 -15.86 -12.26 -3.53
CA PHE A 441 -16.40 -13.63 -3.65
C PHE A 441 -17.40 -14.03 -2.56
N ALA A 442 -17.05 -13.86 -1.30
CA ALA A 442 -17.86 -14.24 -0.15
C ALA A 442 -18.12 -13.04 0.78
N VAL A 443 -18.19 -11.84 0.20
CA VAL A 443 -18.26 -10.60 0.99
C VAL A 443 -19.50 -10.50 1.86
N CYS A 444 -20.66 -11.00 1.39
CA CYS A 444 -21.88 -11.03 2.20
C CYS A 444 -21.70 -11.83 3.49
N GLN A 445 -21.06 -13.01 3.40
CA GLN A 445 -20.77 -13.85 4.57
C GLN A 445 -19.73 -13.21 5.49
N VAL A 446 -18.67 -12.62 4.94
CA VAL A 446 -17.66 -11.91 5.75
C VAL A 446 -18.30 -10.74 6.49
N ALA A 447 -19.11 -9.93 5.81
CA ALA A 447 -19.83 -8.81 6.41
C ALA A 447 -20.80 -9.28 7.51
N GLU A 448 -21.55 -10.34 7.24
CA GLU A 448 -22.47 -10.93 8.24
C GLU A 448 -21.74 -11.45 9.48
N ALA A 449 -20.66 -12.23 9.28
CA ALA A 449 -19.84 -12.75 10.36
C ALA A 449 -19.14 -11.62 11.15
N ALA A 450 -18.84 -10.49 10.50
CA ALA A 450 -18.29 -9.31 11.15
C ALA A 450 -19.36 -8.44 11.84
N GLY A 451 -20.65 -8.58 11.51
CA GLY A 451 -21.74 -7.74 12.04
C GLY A 451 -21.98 -6.46 11.24
N ILE A 452 -21.59 -6.43 9.97
CA ILE A 452 -21.74 -5.29 9.05
C ILE A 452 -22.95 -5.53 8.14
N GLY A 453 -23.86 -4.54 8.06
CA GLY A 453 -25.07 -4.65 7.25
C GLY A 453 -24.99 -4.01 5.86
N GLN A 454 -23.89 -3.32 5.53
CA GLN A 454 -23.72 -2.61 4.28
C GLN A 454 -22.33 -2.83 3.69
N VAL A 455 -22.28 -3.10 2.38
CA VAL A 455 -21.02 -3.32 1.66
C VAL A 455 -21.03 -2.50 0.37
N ILE A 456 -19.91 -1.87 0.03
CA ILE A 456 -19.66 -1.26 -1.28
C ILE A 456 -18.59 -2.06 -2.03
N ILE A 457 -18.89 -2.47 -3.26
CA ILE A 457 -17.91 -3.03 -4.18
C ILE A 457 -17.73 -2.00 -5.30
N PRO A 458 -16.55 -1.37 -5.43
CA PRO A 458 -16.31 -0.42 -6.51
C PRO A 458 -16.33 -1.12 -7.87
N GLY A 459 -16.82 -0.47 -8.91
CA GLY A 459 -16.88 -1.02 -10.27
C GLY A 459 -15.51 -1.41 -10.85
N LEU A 460 -14.43 -0.90 -10.26
CA LEU A 460 -13.05 -1.23 -10.58
C LEU A 460 -12.39 -2.10 -9.49
N ALA A 461 -13.17 -2.89 -8.74
CA ALA A 461 -12.71 -3.65 -7.59
C ALA A 461 -11.40 -4.41 -7.83
N ALA A 462 -11.25 -5.04 -8.97
CA ALA A 462 -10.07 -5.86 -9.30
C ALA A 462 -8.76 -5.05 -9.50
N VAL A 463 -8.84 -3.74 -9.76
CA VAL A 463 -7.70 -2.84 -9.97
C VAL A 463 -7.82 -1.57 -9.11
N PHE A 464 -8.54 -1.68 -8.00
CA PHE A 464 -8.95 -0.51 -7.23
C PHE A 464 -7.78 0.25 -6.60
N SER A 465 -6.72 -0.44 -6.17
CA SER A 465 -5.51 0.20 -5.66
C SER A 465 -4.83 1.06 -6.75
N ALA A 466 -4.72 0.56 -7.99
CA ALA A 466 -4.23 1.36 -9.12
C ALA A 466 -5.16 2.55 -9.44
N TYR A 467 -6.47 2.37 -9.37
CA TYR A 467 -7.43 3.46 -9.56
C TYR A 467 -7.30 4.52 -8.46
N GLY A 468 -7.16 4.09 -7.20
CA GLY A 468 -7.04 4.96 -6.03
C GLY A 468 -5.79 5.85 -6.06
N ILE A 469 -4.67 5.39 -6.62
CA ILE A 469 -3.48 6.21 -6.86
C ILE A 469 -3.84 7.47 -7.69
N GLY A 470 -4.84 7.37 -8.56
CA GLY A 470 -5.32 8.46 -9.41
C GLY A 470 -5.90 9.66 -8.65
N PHE A 471 -6.21 9.54 -7.36
CA PHE A 471 -6.66 10.63 -6.50
C PHE A 471 -5.52 11.39 -5.82
N SER A 472 -4.26 11.01 -6.06
CA SER A 472 -3.12 11.65 -5.41
C SER A 472 -2.67 12.91 -6.14
N ASP A 473 -2.30 13.91 -5.33
CA ASP A 473 -1.65 15.16 -5.77
C ASP A 473 -0.14 15.09 -5.62
N ILE A 474 0.58 16.03 -6.24
CA ILE A 474 2.01 16.20 -5.99
C ILE A 474 2.16 16.96 -4.66
N GLY A 475 2.75 16.31 -3.64
CA GLY A 475 2.82 16.90 -2.32
C GLY A 475 4.04 16.51 -1.52
N HIS A 476 4.44 17.40 -0.59
CA HIS A 476 5.53 17.16 0.35
C HIS A 476 5.16 17.66 1.72
N GLU A 477 5.56 16.92 2.75
CA GLU A 477 5.53 17.36 4.14
C GLU A 477 6.92 17.80 4.58
N TYR A 478 6.97 18.96 5.22
CA TYR A 478 8.15 19.53 5.84
C TYR A 478 7.87 19.69 7.33
N SER A 479 8.80 19.31 8.19
CA SER A 479 8.66 19.49 9.63
C SER A 479 9.92 20.09 10.23
N ALA A 480 9.75 20.81 11.34
CA ALA A 480 10.84 21.34 12.15
C ALA A 480 10.38 21.55 13.61
N PRO A 481 11.27 21.36 14.61
CA PRO A 481 10.96 21.71 15.98
C PRO A 481 10.88 23.22 16.16
N LEU A 482 10.03 23.67 17.07
CA LEU A 482 10.03 25.06 17.52
C LEU A 482 11.17 25.27 18.52
N LEU A 483 12.08 26.20 18.20
CA LEU A 483 13.16 26.57 19.12
C LEU A 483 12.67 27.35 20.34
N ARG A 484 11.49 28.01 20.23
CA ARG A 484 10.82 28.75 21.29
C ARG A 484 9.31 28.45 21.19
N ASN A 485 8.70 28.18 22.34
CA ASN A 485 7.26 27.90 22.46
C ASN A 485 6.44 29.22 22.57
N ASP A 486 6.68 30.14 21.63
CA ASP A 486 5.98 31.44 21.56
C ASP A 486 5.63 31.81 20.10
N ALA A 487 4.91 32.91 19.92
CA ALA A 487 4.48 33.36 18.60
C ALA A 487 5.66 33.67 17.66
N GLN A 488 6.78 34.16 18.21
CA GLN A 488 7.98 34.46 17.44
C GLN A 488 8.69 33.17 16.99
N GLY A 489 8.76 32.16 17.86
CA GLY A 489 9.31 30.84 17.51
C GLY A 489 8.47 30.13 16.45
N LEU A 490 7.14 30.21 16.54
CA LEU A 490 6.24 29.66 15.52
C LEU A 490 6.42 30.35 14.16
N ALA A 491 6.52 31.70 14.16
CA ALA A 491 6.74 32.45 12.92
C ALA A 491 8.08 32.12 12.28
N ALA A 492 9.17 32.09 13.04
CA ALA A 492 10.50 31.72 12.52
C ALA A 492 10.55 30.29 11.99
N CYS A 493 9.90 29.34 12.66
CA CYS A 493 9.79 27.96 12.20
C CYS A 493 9.01 27.88 10.87
N ARG A 494 7.87 28.56 10.78
CA ARG A 494 7.05 28.64 9.56
C ARG A 494 7.84 29.21 8.38
N ASP A 495 8.54 30.32 8.56
CA ASP A 495 9.33 30.97 7.50
C ASP A 495 10.42 30.01 6.96
N SER A 496 11.08 29.29 7.87
CA SER A 496 12.07 28.27 7.50
C SER A 496 11.44 27.13 6.69
N LEU A 497 10.25 26.65 7.10
CA LEU A 497 9.53 25.58 6.38
C LEU A 497 9.03 26.07 5.02
N LEU A 498 8.51 27.29 4.91
CA LEU A 498 8.09 27.90 3.65
C LEU A 498 9.24 28.01 2.65
N GLU A 499 10.44 28.38 3.11
CA GLU A 499 11.62 28.45 2.26
C GLU A 499 12.06 27.05 1.78
N ARG A 500 11.97 26.03 2.64
CA ARG A 500 12.21 24.62 2.25
C ARG A 500 11.16 24.13 1.26
N ALA A 501 9.89 24.47 1.50
CA ALA A 501 8.78 24.10 0.63
C ALA A 501 8.90 24.79 -0.74
N ARG A 502 9.25 26.08 -0.80
CA ARG A 502 9.48 26.79 -2.07
C ARG A 502 10.53 26.09 -2.93
N ARG A 503 11.66 25.73 -2.35
CA ARG A 503 12.74 25.01 -3.06
C ARG A 503 12.30 23.58 -3.47
N GLY A 504 11.59 22.88 -2.59
CA GLY A 504 11.09 21.53 -2.87
C GLY A 504 10.08 21.51 -4.00
N MET A 505 9.06 22.38 -3.94
CA MET A 505 8.02 22.47 -4.96
C MET A 505 8.54 23.02 -6.29
N PHE A 506 9.47 23.98 -6.28
CA PHE A 506 10.16 24.41 -7.50
C PHE A 506 10.87 23.25 -8.21
N ALA A 507 11.49 22.36 -7.47
CA ALA A 507 12.12 21.17 -8.04
C ALA A 507 11.11 20.11 -8.54
N GLU A 508 9.86 20.15 -8.06
CA GLU A 508 8.73 19.42 -8.67
C GLU A 508 8.15 20.13 -9.91
N GLY A 509 8.61 21.34 -10.21
CA GLY A 509 8.10 22.16 -11.31
C GLY A 509 6.85 22.94 -10.95
N ALA A 510 6.65 23.28 -9.68
CA ALA A 510 5.52 24.05 -9.18
C ALA A 510 5.97 25.29 -8.40
N SER A 511 5.22 26.38 -8.50
CA SER A 511 5.34 27.54 -7.62
C SER A 511 4.47 27.32 -6.38
N LEU A 512 4.84 27.95 -5.24
CA LEU A 512 4.02 27.86 -4.04
C LEU A 512 2.61 28.46 -4.21
N ASP A 513 2.46 29.46 -5.10
CA ASP A 513 1.17 30.08 -5.38
C ASP A 513 0.17 29.14 -6.06
N GLU A 514 0.67 28.07 -6.66
CA GLU A 514 -0.14 26.99 -7.26
C GLU A 514 -0.47 25.88 -6.23
N CYS A 515 -0.02 26.00 -5.00
CA CYS A 515 -0.09 24.96 -4.00
C CYS A 515 -1.07 25.30 -2.86
N LEU A 516 -1.71 24.28 -2.35
CA LEU A 516 -2.43 24.31 -1.08
C LEU A 516 -1.45 24.00 0.04
N THR A 517 -1.61 24.67 1.19
CA THR A 517 -0.75 24.49 2.36
C THR A 517 -1.60 24.20 3.58
N GLU A 518 -1.25 23.13 4.29
CA GLU A 518 -1.83 22.75 5.58
C GLU A 518 -0.75 22.77 6.65
N GLU A 519 -1.04 23.31 7.83
CA GLU A 519 -0.12 23.40 8.96
C GLU A 519 -0.65 22.63 10.16
N LEU A 520 0.16 21.73 10.71
CA LEU A 520 -0.14 20.96 11.92
C LEU A 520 0.88 21.30 13.01
N LEU A 521 0.41 21.80 14.14
CA LEU A 521 1.23 21.91 15.34
C LEU A 521 1.23 20.58 16.08
N ASN A 522 2.38 20.01 16.22
CA ASN A 522 2.58 18.75 16.94
C ASN A 522 3.06 19.07 18.36
N VAL A 523 2.33 18.55 19.32
CA VAL A 523 2.58 18.74 20.76
C VAL A 523 2.95 17.39 21.35
N SER A 524 4.20 17.25 21.79
CA SER A 524 4.70 16.06 22.49
C SER A 524 4.81 16.35 23.98
N THR A 525 4.23 15.49 24.79
CA THR A 525 4.26 15.53 26.26
C THR A 525 4.73 14.19 26.82
N ALA A 526 4.97 14.11 28.10
CA ALA A 526 5.29 12.83 28.77
C ALA A 526 4.17 11.78 28.63
N THR A 527 2.93 12.20 28.39
CA THR A 527 1.74 11.33 28.29
C THR A 527 1.39 10.97 26.85
N GLY A 528 2.06 11.54 25.84
CA GLY A 528 1.81 11.23 24.44
C GLY A 528 1.99 12.42 23.49
N GLU A 529 1.70 12.15 22.22
CA GLU A 529 1.77 13.13 21.13
C GLU A 529 0.35 13.42 20.59
N ARG A 530 0.08 14.68 20.25
CA ARG A 530 -1.13 15.11 19.53
C ARG A 530 -0.80 16.13 18.46
N SER A 531 -1.57 16.16 17.39
CA SER A 531 -1.47 17.16 16.33
C SER A 531 -2.70 18.06 16.34
N ILE A 532 -2.50 19.36 16.13
CA ILE A 532 -3.53 20.39 16.10
C ILE A 532 -3.43 21.13 14.78
N LEU A 533 -4.51 21.17 14.02
CA LEU A 533 -4.58 21.96 12.78
C LEU A 533 -4.55 23.45 13.11
N LEU A 534 -3.61 24.17 12.50
CA LEU A 534 -3.47 25.61 12.67
C LEU A 534 -4.24 26.37 11.58
N THR A 535 -5.45 26.83 11.90
CA THR A 535 -6.28 27.60 10.97
C THR A 535 -5.98 29.10 10.99
N ASP A 536 -5.54 29.63 12.13
CA ASP A 536 -5.30 31.06 12.38
C ASP A 536 -3.83 31.44 12.50
N ARG A 537 -2.92 30.49 12.26
CA ARG A 537 -1.46 30.67 12.35
C ARG A 537 -0.96 31.12 13.71
N ARG A 538 -1.71 30.83 14.79
CA ARG A 538 -1.38 31.15 16.18
C ARG A 538 -1.19 29.89 17.00
N LEU A 539 -0.41 30.02 18.09
CA LEU A 539 -0.33 28.93 19.06
C LEU A 539 -1.66 28.81 19.80
N PRO A 540 -2.25 27.59 19.86
CA PRO A 540 -3.46 27.37 20.64
C PRO A 540 -3.24 27.67 22.13
N PRO A 541 -4.27 28.15 22.85
CA PRO A 541 -4.19 28.32 24.29
C PRO A 541 -4.08 26.97 25.02
N GLY A 542 -3.49 26.95 26.20
CA GLY A 542 -3.43 25.75 27.06
C GLY A 542 -2.32 24.75 26.72
N ILE A 543 -1.34 25.13 25.92
CA ILE A 543 -0.13 24.31 25.71
C ILE A 543 0.76 24.45 26.94
N SER A 544 1.16 23.32 27.55
CA SER A 544 2.09 23.32 28.67
C SER A 544 3.46 23.87 28.24
N PRO A 545 4.10 24.72 29.06
CA PRO A 545 5.47 25.19 28.78
C PRO A 545 6.49 24.08 28.60
N ASP A 546 6.30 22.95 29.26
CA ASP A 546 7.19 21.78 29.20
C ASP A 546 6.94 20.89 27.94
N SER A 547 5.95 21.23 27.11
CA SER A 547 5.67 20.52 25.88
C SER A 547 6.77 20.78 24.86
N ARG A 548 7.16 19.75 24.12
CA ARG A 548 7.96 19.90 22.92
C ARG A 548 7.04 20.17 21.74
N LEU A 549 7.31 21.25 21.02
CA LEU A 549 6.50 21.65 19.86
C LEU A 549 7.29 21.46 18.58
N SER A 550 6.62 20.95 17.55
CA SER A 550 7.12 20.98 16.18
C SER A 550 6.00 21.39 15.22
N LEU A 551 6.35 22.07 14.14
CA LEU A 551 5.43 22.44 13.08
C LEU A 551 5.65 21.49 11.90
N SER A 552 4.58 20.85 11.42
CA SER A 552 4.53 20.14 10.14
C SER A 552 3.75 20.98 9.14
N MET A 553 4.29 21.14 7.96
CA MET A 553 3.69 21.87 6.84
C MET A 553 3.58 20.93 5.64
N THR A 554 2.37 20.59 5.24
CA THR A 554 2.08 19.85 4.03
C THR A 554 1.77 20.81 2.90
N VAL A 555 2.51 20.73 1.81
CA VAL A 555 2.33 21.58 0.62
C VAL A 555 2.00 20.69 -0.56
N VAL A 556 0.88 20.97 -1.21
CA VAL A 556 0.28 20.10 -2.23
C VAL A 556 -0.05 20.92 -3.47
N LYS A 557 0.47 20.51 -4.63
CA LYS A 557 0.03 20.99 -5.94
C LYS A 557 -1.10 20.09 -6.45
N PRO A 558 -2.33 20.59 -6.54
CA PRO A 558 -3.42 19.85 -7.17
C PRO A 558 -3.10 19.52 -8.62
N VAL A 559 -3.37 18.29 -9.03
CA VAL A 559 -3.22 17.79 -10.41
C VAL A 559 -4.50 17.10 -10.85
N ALA A 560 -4.63 16.80 -12.15
CA ALA A 560 -5.81 16.12 -12.66
C ALA A 560 -6.05 14.77 -11.97
N HIS A 561 -7.29 14.55 -11.52
CA HIS A 561 -7.72 13.35 -10.82
C HIS A 561 -8.77 12.56 -11.59
N ALA A 562 -8.96 11.30 -11.18
CA ALA A 562 -10.19 10.57 -11.37
C ALA A 562 -11.33 11.22 -10.55
N THR A 563 -12.56 11.08 -11.01
CA THR A 563 -13.76 11.51 -10.28
C THR A 563 -14.72 10.36 -10.13
N ILE A 564 -15.28 10.21 -8.93
CA ILE A 564 -16.40 9.31 -8.67
C ILE A 564 -17.65 10.17 -8.73
N THR A 565 -18.57 9.86 -9.65
CA THR A 565 -19.79 10.64 -9.86
C THR A 565 -21.07 9.85 -9.57
N GLY A 566 -20.95 8.53 -9.37
CA GLY A 566 -22.07 7.62 -9.16
C GLY A 566 -22.92 7.98 -7.94
N ARG A 567 -24.22 7.66 -8.01
CA ARG A 567 -25.16 7.84 -6.90
C ARG A 567 -26.07 6.62 -6.76
N PHE A 568 -26.44 6.30 -5.54
CA PHE A 568 -27.44 5.29 -5.19
C PHE A 568 -28.76 5.96 -4.77
N GLY A 569 -29.86 5.17 -4.72
CA GLY A 569 -31.15 5.65 -4.27
C GLY A 569 -31.96 6.42 -5.35
N GLY A 570 -31.58 6.26 -6.61
CA GLY A 570 -32.37 6.75 -7.76
C GLY A 570 -33.54 5.83 -8.11
N VAL A 571 -34.04 5.95 -9.35
CA VAL A 571 -35.06 5.02 -9.88
C VAL A 571 -34.42 3.64 -10.06
N THR A 572 -34.98 2.64 -9.40
CA THR A 572 -34.49 1.24 -9.49
C THR A 572 -35.37 0.42 -10.43
N HIS A 573 -34.76 -0.59 -11.05
CA HIS A 573 -35.43 -1.57 -11.90
C HIS A 573 -34.82 -2.97 -11.65
N PRO A 574 -35.53 -4.07 -11.99
CA PRO A 574 -34.98 -5.41 -11.86
C PRO A 574 -33.68 -5.57 -12.66
N ALA A 575 -32.67 -6.19 -12.04
CA ALA A 575 -31.43 -6.52 -12.73
C ALA A 575 -31.67 -7.56 -13.83
N VAL A 576 -30.99 -7.41 -14.97
CA VAL A 576 -31.09 -8.32 -16.11
C VAL A 576 -30.41 -9.64 -15.75
N GLN A 577 -31.17 -10.73 -15.76
CA GLN A 577 -30.63 -12.08 -15.62
C GLN A 577 -30.06 -12.55 -16.96
N HIS A 578 -28.81 -12.97 -16.97
CA HIS A 578 -28.14 -13.53 -18.14
C HIS A 578 -28.45 -15.02 -18.32
N SER A 579 -28.31 -15.80 -17.25
CA SER A 579 -28.51 -17.25 -17.25
C SER A 579 -28.71 -17.76 -15.82
N LEU A 580 -28.64 -19.08 -15.64
CA LEU A 580 -28.56 -19.74 -14.35
C LEU A 580 -27.19 -20.39 -14.18
N ARG A 581 -26.60 -20.26 -12.99
CA ARG A 581 -25.36 -20.94 -12.61
C ARG A 581 -25.63 -21.89 -11.45
N SER A 582 -25.24 -23.16 -11.61
CA SER A 582 -25.32 -24.12 -10.51
C SER A 582 -24.24 -23.79 -9.47
N THR A 583 -24.66 -23.35 -8.31
CA THR A 583 -23.77 -22.88 -7.25
C THR A 583 -24.18 -23.48 -5.91
N TRP A 584 -23.22 -23.82 -5.06
CA TRP A 584 -23.48 -24.31 -3.72
C TRP A 584 -23.96 -23.17 -2.82
N VAL A 585 -25.16 -23.30 -2.30
CA VAL A 585 -25.75 -22.37 -1.33
C VAL A 585 -26.68 -23.14 -0.39
N SER A 586 -26.72 -22.75 0.88
CA SER A 586 -27.60 -23.36 1.90
C SER A 586 -27.53 -24.90 1.96
N GLY A 587 -26.32 -25.44 1.76
CA GLY A 587 -26.05 -26.89 1.92
C GLY A 587 -26.33 -27.77 0.71
N SER A 588 -26.62 -27.19 -0.47
CA SER A 588 -26.86 -27.94 -1.72
C SER A 588 -26.48 -27.13 -2.95
N MET A 589 -26.24 -27.84 -4.06
CA MET A 589 -26.09 -27.21 -5.39
C MET A 589 -27.46 -26.75 -5.88
N GLN A 590 -27.60 -25.46 -6.21
CA GLN A 590 -28.84 -24.83 -6.67
C GLN A 590 -28.58 -23.97 -7.90
N PRO A 591 -29.53 -23.90 -8.86
CA PRO A 591 -29.44 -22.98 -9.99
C PRO A 591 -29.74 -21.56 -9.50
N LEU A 592 -28.73 -20.71 -9.44
CA LEU A 592 -28.85 -19.31 -9.04
C LEU A 592 -28.91 -18.40 -10.27
N PRO A 593 -29.68 -17.29 -10.23
CA PRO A 593 -29.61 -16.25 -11.23
C PRO A 593 -28.18 -15.72 -11.39
N LEU A 594 -27.68 -15.71 -12.61
CA LEU A 594 -26.41 -15.07 -12.96
C LEU A 594 -26.68 -13.73 -13.62
N HIS A 595 -26.11 -12.67 -13.06
CA HIS A 595 -26.13 -11.32 -13.59
C HIS A 595 -24.72 -10.94 -14.05
N LEU A 596 -24.56 -10.55 -15.32
CA LEU A 596 -23.29 -10.02 -15.84
C LEU A 596 -23.30 -8.49 -15.72
N MET A 597 -22.22 -7.92 -15.20
CA MET A 597 -22.09 -6.45 -14.99
C MET A 597 -22.24 -5.67 -16.30
N GLU A 598 -21.70 -6.20 -17.40
CA GLU A 598 -21.78 -5.57 -18.74
C GLU A 598 -23.22 -5.45 -19.27
N GLY A 599 -24.13 -6.25 -18.76
CA GLY A 599 -25.55 -6.25 -19.13
C GLY A 599 -26.43 -5.38 -18.22
N GLN A 600 -25.86 -4.75 -17.19
CA GLN A 600 -26.63 -3.97 -16.22
C GLN A 600 -26.55 -2.47 -16.54
N SER A 601 -27.60 -1.75 -16.17
CA SER A 601 -27.64 -0.28 -16.19
C SER A 601 -27.80 0.29 -14.79
N ALA A 602 -27.56 1.59 -14.63
CA ALA A 602 -27.73 2.26 -13.35
C ALA A 602 -29.15 2.06 -12.80
N GLY A 603 -29.28 1.76 -11.51
CA GLY A 603 -30.54 1.43 -10.85
C GLY A 603 -30.90 -0.06 -10.90
N ALA A 604 -30.12 -0.92 -11.56
CA ALA A 604 -30.34 -2.37 -11.57
C ALA A 604 -30.25 -2.95 -10.15
N LYS A 605 -31.27 -3.70 -9.74
CA LYS A 605 -31.43 -4.24 -8.38
C LYS A 605 -31.91 -5.69 -8.43
N ALA A 606 -31.35 -6.55 -7.59
CA ALA A 606 -31.87 -7.90 -7.35
C ALA A 606 -31.58 -8.37 -5.92
N HIS A 607 -32.34 -9.40 -5.52
CA HIS A 607 -32.16 -10.07 -4.22
C HIS A 607 -31.36 -11.36 -4.39
N GLY A 608 -30.60 -11.72 -3.35
CA GLY A 608 -30.01 -13.04 -3.23
C GLY A 608 -31.04 -14.14 -2.92
N PRO A 609 -30.71 -15.42 -3.16
CA PRO A 609 -29.40 -15.87 -3.63
C PRO A 609 -29.21 -15.63 -5.15
N ALA A 610 -28.08 -15.07 -5.54
CA ALA A 610 -27.73 -14.77 -6.92
C ALA A 610 -26.19 -14.72 -7.09
N VAL A 611 -25.72 -14.74 -8.33
CA VAL A 611 -24.31 -14.51 -8.68
C VAL A 611 -24.23 -13.26 -9.55
N LEU A 612 -23.35 -12.34 -9.18
CA LEU A 612 -22.99 -11.16 -9.96
C LEU A 612 -21.55 -11.32 -10.44
N GLU A 613 -21.32 -11.24 -11.76
CA GLU A 613 -20.02 -11.50 -12.36
C GLU A 613 -19.58 -10.37 -13.28
N GLU A 614 -18.30 -10.12 -13.26
CA GLU A 614 -17.56 -9.23 -14.12
C GLU A 614 -16.26 -9.94 -14.56
N ALA A 615 -15.61 -9.48 -15.61
CA ALA A 615 -14.44 -10.17 -16.18
C ALA A 615 -13.33 -10.51 -15.17
N PHE A 616 -13.18 -9.73 -14.09
CA PHE A 616 -12.10 -9.89 -13.12
C PHE A 616 -12.57 -10.15 -11.68
N PHE A 617 -13.87 -10.19 -11.41
CA PHE A 617 -14.39 -10.62 -10.12
C PHE A 617 -15.73 -11.32 -10.24
N THR A 618 -16.05 -12.14 -9.26
CA THR A 618 -17.36 -12.77 -9.05
C THR A 618 -17.81 -12.48 -7.63
N CYS A 619 -19.08 -12.18 -7.46
CA CYS A 619 -19.70 -11.95 -6.15
C CYS A 619 -20.92 -12.84 -5.99
N ARG A 620 -20.97 -13.62 -4.90
CA ARG A 620 -22.20 -14.30 -4.51
C ARG A 620 -23.01 -13.37 -3.62
N ILE A 621 -24.25 -13.11 -4.00
CA ILE A 621 -25.25 -12.42 -3.20
C ILE A 621 -25.97 -13.49 -2.38
N ASP A 622 -25.72 -13.54 -1.07
CA ASP A 622 -26.29 -14.57 -0.21
C ASP A 622 -27.78 -14.28 0.12
N PRO A 623 -28.55 -15.29 0.58
CA PRO A 623 -29.93 -15.07 1.03
C PRO A 623 -30.03 -13.95 2.10
N GLY A 624 -31.04 -13.08 1.99
CA GLY A 624 -31.21 -11.93 2.89
C GLY A 624 -30.36 -10.71 2.52
N TRP A 625 -29.63 -10.76 1.42
CA TRP A 625 -28.91 -9.62 0.84
C TRP A 625 -29.55 -9.20 -0.48
N GLN A 626 -29.36 -7.94 -0.84
CA GLN A 626 -29.71 -7.38 -2.15
C GLN A 626 -28.57 -6.52 -2.67
N PHE A 627 -28.52 -6.32 -3.98
CA PHE A 627 -27.59 -5.38 -4.59
C PHE A 627 -28.31 -4.29 -5.38
N GLU A 628 -27.68 -3.12 -5.47
CA GLU A 628 -28.02 -2.01 -6.36
C GLU A 628 -26.75 -1.56 -7.09
N ILE A 629 -26.87 -1.32 -8.41
CA ILE A 629 -25.76 -0.87 -9.26
C ILE A 629 -26.02 0.60 -9.64
N ASN A 630 -25.00 1.44 -9.53
CA ASN A 630 -25.12 2.85 -9.95
C ASN A 630 -24.51 3.12 -11.33
N ASP A 631 -24.53 4.38 -11.75
CA ASP A 631 -24.02 4.85 -13.05
C ASP A 631 -22.48 4.82 -13.15
N ASN A 632 -21.75 4.63 -12.04
CA ASN A 632 -20.31 4.41 -12.01
C ASN A 632 -19.95 2.89 -11.96
N SER A 633 -20.96 2.02 -12.12
CA SER A 633 -20.85 0.57 -11.96
C SER A 633 -20.40 0.12 -10.56
N ASP A 634 -20.51 1.00 -9.55
CA ASP A 634 -20.30 0.59 -8.17
C ASP A 634 -21.53 -0.18 -7.68
N ILE A 635 -21.33 -1.16 -6.82
CA ILE A 635 -22.34 -2.08 -6.33
C ILE A 635 -22.51 -1.86 -4.83
N LEU A 636 -23.71 -1.47 -4.42
CA LEU A 636 -24.10 -1.39 -3.02
C LEU A 636 -24.84 -2.65 -2.63
N LEU A 637 -24.30 -3.41 -1.67
CA LEU A 637 -24.96 -4.53 -1.05
C LEU A 637 -25.54 -4.08 0.30
N SER A 638 -26.77 -4.49 0.57
CA SER A 638 -27.42 -4.23 1.85
C SER A 638 -28.25 -5.43 2.28
N ARG A 639 -28.47 -5.58 3.58
CA ARG A 639 -29.45 -6.54 4.07
C ARG A 639 -30.85 -6.13 3.63
N ALA A 640 -31.60 -7.12 3.14
CA ALA A 640 -32.96 -6.92 2.64
C ALA A 640 -33.98 -6.73 3.78
#